data_8f50a2d0083b8f72eb4eb111bfab2f4c
#
_entry.id   8f50a2d0083b8f72eb4eb111bfab2f4c
#
_cell.length_a   1.000
_cell.length_b   1.000
_cell.length_c   1.000
_cell.angle_alpha   90.00
_cell.angle_beta   90.00
_cell.angle_gamma   90.00
#
_symmetry.space_group_name_H-M   'P 1'
#
loop_
_entity.id
_entity.type
_entity.pdbx_description
1 polymer ?
#
loop_
_entity_poly.entity_id
_entity_poly.type
_entity_poly.pdbx_seq_one_letter_code
_entity_poly.pdbx_strand_id
1 'polypeptide(L)'
;MIIRFAVLLAFYFIGPPIFCQTTDRYTIIPRPAQLDPQAGEFMIDHTTAILVPDADVELKAIADGFAQQIHRNTGIMVPVKPASSALLPGQASGTNVIQFAPVRDSTLGSEGYHLDITPKLITVQATTSRGFYYAVQTLYQLLPPVVVSAGAKHIGSLLERNPSAQPPMLLALPIPACRIQDKPRYPYRGMHLDVGRHFFSIDFLKKYLDLMALHKFNTFHWHLTDDQGWRIEIKKHPKLTQIGSRRSETIVGHYDGNDPQVFDGKPYHGYYTQDEVREIVRYAASKYITIVPEIELPGHALAALASYPDLSCSPQKGYQVATKWGVFDDVFCPTEKTFAFLEDVLTEVIALFPGLYIHIGGDECPKSVWRQSAYCQQLIKREKLKNVNELQRYFIKRIDQFVTSKGRRIIGWDEILEGASPKLQLSANATVMCWRDIRGGIQAARQHHDVIMTPGQFCYFDHLQGDPQQEPTGFGGSLPLATVYSYDPTPAGLSTDEASHILGAQGNLWTEYIPTQQQAEYMLWPRAAALAEVVWTPLAQKNYPDFLRRLMTHFIRLDYLNVNYARTLFDVLPTAKPTSDGHLELRITPTDPAMETLTREARYTTNGTLPTSESTLYQNPFILSQSATVRTATFEMGKPISQPAKVEKSFIVSKATGKPYTLLNAPTSGRPDRNYSLTDGNTGSMGGYEVAGVVAFRNDFNLVVDLGQSETIERVRIGFLKYTARNLCLPKQVDISVSEDGKTFRPTLTAKTNAAEGGKRGFVRLSFDFGLTQARYIRIIARNVNYVPAGLRNPGKPAQLAVDEIEVN
;
A
#
# COMPACT_ATOMS: atom_id res chain seq x y z
N MET A 1 1.24 39.85 -77.86
CA MET A 1 0.20 40.11 -76.82
C MET A 1 -0.40 38.78 -76.44
N ILE A 2 0.15 38.12 -75.48
CA ILE A 2 -0.24 36.76 -75.05
C ILE A 2 -0.52 36.81 -73.55
N ILE A 3 -1.78 36.66 -73.19
CA ILE A 3 -2.29 36.60 -71.82
C ILE A 3 -2.10 35.18 -71.31
N ARG A 4 -1.33 34.98 -70.22
CA ARG A 4 -1.21 33.70 -69.52
C ARG A 4 -2.24 33.67 -68.42
N PHE A 5 -3.18 32.72 -68.47
CA PHE A 5 -4.03 32.31 -67.39
C PHE A 5 -3.25 31.37 -66.44
N ALA A 6 -3.10 31.74 -65.18
CA ALA A 6 -2.63 30.85 -64.16
C ALA A 6 -3.84 30.20 -63.45
N VAL A 7 -3.98 28.88 -63.56
CA VAL A 7 -4.96 28.07 -62.82
C VAL A 7 -4.35 27.72 -61.47
N LEU A 8 -4.95 28.22 -60.39
CA LEU A 8 -4.62 27.81 -59.02
C LEU A 8 -5.38 26.50 -58.77
N LEU A 9 -4.65 25.39 -58.69
CA LEU A 9 -5.14 24.13 -58.13
C LEU A 9 -5.01 24.18 -56.59
N ALA A 10 -6.13 24.33 -55.92
CA ALA A 10 -6.22 24.14 -54.46
C ALA A 10 -6.23 22.64 -54.15
N PHE A 11 -5.10 22.12 -53.67
CA PHE A 11 -5.07 20.77 -53.07
C PHE A 11 -5.69 20.84 -51.69
N TYR A 12 -6.90 20.31 -51.55
CA TYR A 12 -7.47 19.93 -50.27
C TYR A 12 -6.70 18.72 -49.75
N PHE A 13 -5.79 18.94 -48.80
CA PHE A 13 -5.29 17.87 -47.96
C PHE A 13 -6.41 17.44 -47.00
N ILE A 14 -7.13 16.36 -47.38
CA ILE A 14 -7.92 15.61 -46.39
C ILE A 14 -6.91 14.78 -45.62
N GLY A 15 -6.38 15.34 -44.52
CA GLY A 15 -5.70 14.57 -43.53
C GLY A 15 -6.64 13.53 -42.91
N PRO A 16 -6.17 12.34 -42.52
CA PRO A 16 -7.02 11.38 -41.81
C PRO A 16 -7.64 12.07 -40.59
N PRO A 17 -8.91 11.72 -40.23
CA PRO A 17 -9.53 12.31 -39.05
C PRO A 17 -8.63 12.01 -37.86
N ILE A 18 -8.06 13.08 -37.26
CA ILE A 18 -7.50 13.02 -35.95
C ILE A 18 -8.66 12.55 -35.07
N PHE A 19 -8.63 11.28 -34.66
CA PHE A 19 -9.47 10.81 -33.58
C PHE A 19 -9.08 11.66 -32.35
N CYS A 20 -9.79 12.77 -32.17
CA CYS A 20 -9.87 13.47 -30.93
C CYS A 20 -10.40 12.42 -29.93
N GLN A 21 -9.49 11.80 -29.17
CA GLN A 21 -9.90 11.04 -28.00
C GLN A 21 -10.74 12.01 -27.19
N THR A 22 -12.05 11.75 -27.09
CA THR A 22 -12.93 12.47 -26.19
C THR A 22 -12.36 12.24 -24.80
N THR A 23 -11.55 13.21 -24.33
CA THR A 23 -11.08 13.20 -22.94
C THR A 23 -12.31 13.07 -22.07
N ASP A 24 -12.33 12.05 -21.22
CA ASP A 24 -13.47 11.86 -20.32
C ASP A 24 -13.64 13.12 -19.48
N ARG A 25 -14.78 13.78 -19.64
CA ARG A 25 -15.07 15.05 -18.98
C ARG A 25 -15.38 14.88 -17.48
N TYR A 26 -15.66 13.66 -17.03
CA TYR A 26 -16.14 13.34 -15.68
C TYR A 26 -15.17 12.42 -14.94
N THR A 27 -13.93 12.89 -14.73
CA THR A 27 -12.86 12.10 -14.14
C THR A 27 -12.86 12.14 -12.59
N ILE A 28 -14.01 11.80 -11.99
CA ILE A 28 -14.25 11.85 -10.53
C ILE A 28 -13.83 10.51 -9.91
N ILE A 29 -13.06 10.53 -8.81
CA ILE A 29 -12.74 9.39 -7.96
C ILE A 29 -12.98 9.79 -6.49
N PRO A 30 -13.82 9.06 -5.75
CA PRO A 30 -14.63 7.90 -6.15
C PRO A 30 -15.77 8.28 -7.11
N ARG A 31 -16.15 7.32 -7.96
CA ARG A 31 -17.24 7.48 -8.92
C ARG A 31 -18.57 7.71 -8.18
N PRO A 32 -19.34 8.75 -8.54
CA PRO A 32 -20.68 8.98 -7.99
C PRO A 32 -21.63 7.82 -8.26
N ALA A 33 -22.59 7.61 -7.36
CA ALA A 33 -23.60 6.58 -7.49
C ALA A 33 -24.47 6.75 -8.76
N GLN A 34 -24.76 7.97 -9.16
CA GLN A 34 -25.40 8.30 -10.44
C GLN A 34 -24.80 9.58 -11.00
N LEU A 35 -24.47 9.56 -12.29
CA LEU A 35 -23.98 10.71 -13.04
C LEU A 35 -24.60 10.68 -14.44
N ASP A 36 -25.39 11.71 -14.76
CA ASP A 36 -26.07 11.88 -16.04
C ASP A 36 -25.45 13.07 -16.80
N PRO A 37 -24.64 12.83 -17.85
CA PRO A 37 -24.03 13.91 -18.63
C PRO A 37 -25.09 14.84 -19.24
N GLN A 38 -24.78 16.15 -19.27
CA GLN A 38 -25.60 17.17 -19.90
C GLN A 38 -24.78 17.96 -20.94
N ALA A 39 -25.47 18.66 -21.82
CA ALA A 39 -24.84 19.49 -22.84
C ALA A 39 -24.31 20.82 -22.24
N GLY A 40 -23.11 21.25 -22.69
CA GLY A 40 -22.52 22.52 -22.31
C GLY A 40 -21.61 22.45 -21.08
N GLU A 41 -21.21 23.63 -20.61
CA GLU A 41 -20.30 23.82 -19.48
C GLU A 41 -20.71 25.06 -18.69
N PHE A 42 -20.55 24.99 -17.35
CA PHE A 42 -20.61 26.17 -16.50
C PHE A 42 -19.21 26.80 -16.43
N MET A 43 -19.13 28.11 -16.58
CA MET A 43 -17.86 28.83 -16.54
C MET A 43 -17.73 29.62 -15.24
N ILE A 44 -16.79 29.23 -14.36
CA ILE A 44 -16.43 30.06 -13.20
C ILE A 44 -15.48 31.16 -13.67
N ASP A 45 -15.90 32.40 -13.51
CA ASP A 45 -15.14 33.60 -13.82
C ASP A 45 -15.35 34.70 -12.76
N HIS A 46 -14.89 35.93 -13.03
CA HIS A 46 -15.02 37.06 -12.11
C HIS A 46 -16.46 37.54 -11.89
N THR A 47 -17.45 37.08 -12.68
CA THR A 47 -18.86 37.36 -12.50
C THR A 47 -19.60 36.33 -11.65
N THR A 48 -18.92 35.17 -11.40
CA THR A 48 -19.52 34.08 -10.61
C THR A 48 -19.64 34.44 -9.14
N ALA A 49 -20.79 34.12 -8.53
CA ALA A 49 -21.02 34.25 -7.08
C ALA A 49 -21.49 32.92 -6.49
N ILE A 50 -21.16 32.66 -5.23
CA ILE A 50 -21.69 31.54 -4.46
C ILE A 50 -22.78 32.09 -3.54
N LEU A 51 -23.99 31.53 -3.61
CA LEU A 51 -25.10 31.87 -2.74
C LEU A 51 -25.31 30.80 -1.68
N VAL A 52 -25.33 31.20 -0.41
CA VAL A 52 -25.57 30.32 0.73
C VAL A 52 -26.80 30.79 1.51
N PRO A 53 -27.53 29.92 2.22
CA PRO A 53 -28.63 30.32 3.08
C PRO A 53 -28.22 31.39 4.10
N ASP A 54 -29.11 32.31 4.38
CA ASP A 54 -28.87 33.37 5.35
C ASP A 54 -28.59 32.78 6.74
N ALA A 55 -27.58 33.29 7.43
CA ALA A 55 -27.16 32.91 8.77
C ALA A 55 -26.63 31.44 8.94
N ASP A 56 -26.45 30.69 7.88
CA ASP A 56 -25.82 29.34 7.97
C ASP A 56 -24.29 29.46 7.96
N VAL A 57 -23.68 29.44 9.15
CA VAL A 57 -22.24 29.61 9.36
C VAL A 57 -21.44 28.46 8.79
N GLU A 58 -21.97 27.21 8.90
CA GLU A 58 -21.26 26.02 8.40
C GLU A 58 -21.22 25.99 6.87
N LEU A 59 -22.35 26.22 6.22
CA LEU A 59 -22.40 26.26 4.75
C LEU A 59 -21.58 27.43 4.20
N LYS A 60 -21.59 28.59 4.91
CA LYS A 60 -20.72 29.70 4.54
C LYS A 60 -19.26 29.34 4.62
N ALA A 61 -18.83 28.65 5.68
CA ALA A 61 -17.44 28.22 5.82
C ALA A 61 -17.00 27.23 4.71
N ILE A 62 -17.88 26.29 4.29
CA ILE A 62 -17.61 25.38 3.17
C ILE A 62 -17.47 26.16 1.85
N ALA A 63 -18.39 27.10 1.60
CA ALA A 63 -18.40 27.95 0.40
C ALA A 63 -17.17 28.87 0.36
N ASP A 64 -16.81 29.49 1.48
CA ASP A 64 -15.60 30.33 1.61
C ASP A 64 -14.34 29.51 1.33
N GLY A 65 -14.24 28.28 1.87
CA GLY A 65 -13.14 27.36 1.61
C GLY A 65 -13.00 27.03 0.12
N PHE A 66 -14.10 26.76 -0.57
CA PHE A 66 -14.14 26.52 -2.00
C PHE A 66 -13.67 27.74 -2.81
N ALA A 67 -14.24 28.91 -2.51
CA ALA A 67 -13.88 30.18 -3.14
C ALA A 67 -12.40 30.53 -2.92
N GLN A 68 -11.87 30.37 -1.70
CA GLN A 68 -10.46 30.62 -1.36
C GLN A 68 -9.51 29.68 -2.11
N GLN A 69 -9.87 28.39 -2.27
CA GLN A 69 -9.05 27.45 -3.02
C GLN A 69 -8.95 27.84 -4.51
N ILE A 70 -10.06 28.23 -5.12
CA ILE A 70 -10.08 28.74 -6.49
C ILE A 70 -9.20 29.99 -6.58
N HIS A 71 -9.43 30.98 -5.71
CA HIS A 71 -8.66 32.22 -5.74
C HIS A 71 -7.16 32.01 -5.57
N ARG A 72 -6.74 31.17 -4.62
CA ARG A 72 -5.33 30.89 -4.31
C ARG A 72 -4.57 30.36 -5.52
N ASN A 73 -5.20 29.49 -6.32
CA ASN A 73 -4.54 28.75 -7.38
C ASN A 73 -4.74 29.33 -8.78
N THR A 74 -5.74 30.23 -8.96
CA THR A 74 -6.10 30.77 -10.28
C THR A 74 -6.19 32.31 -10.32
N GLY A 75 -6.27 32.97 -9.15
CA GLY A 75 -6.49 34.41 -9.04
C GLY A 75 -7.96 34.84 -9.23
N ILE A 76 -8.86 33.92 -9.62
CA ILE A 76 -10.30 34.24 -9.81
C ILE A 76 -10.96 34.43 -8.44
N MET A 77 -11.54 35.59 -8.20
CA MET A 77 -12.31 35.89 -6.99
C MET A 77 -13.76 35.51 -7.19
N VAL A 78 -14.26 34.61 -6.34
CA VAL A 78 -15.66 34.17 -6.32
C VAL A 78 -16.30 34.59 -4.98
N PRO A 79 -17.09 35.69 -4.92
CA PRO A 79 -17.66 36.15 -3.68
C PRO A 79 -18.75 35.20 -3.15
N VAL A 80 -18.72 34.95 -1.84
CA VAL A 80 -19.78 34.22 -1.13
C VAL A 80 -20.77 35.22 -0.54
N LYS A 81 -22.06 35.08 -0.87
CA LYS A 81 -23.14 36.01 -0.49
C LYS A 81 -24.34 35.26 0.14
N PRO A 82 -25.08 35.89 1.01
CA PRO A 82 -26.38 35.38 1.46
C PRO A 82 -27.37 35.23 0.28
N ALA A 83 -28.22 34.20 0.33
CA ALA A 83 -29.21 33.94 -0.73
C ALA A 83 -30.25 35.06 -0.87
N SER A 84 -30.53 35.83 0.23
CA SER A 84 -31.39 37.02 0.22
C SER A 84 -30.72 38.25 -0.41
N SER A 85 -29.40 38.24 -0.68
CA SER A 85 -28.74 39.40 -1.26
C SER A 85 -29.18 39.60 -2.69
N ALA A 86 -29.57 40.83 -3.05
CA ALA A 86 -29.91 41.21 -4.43
C ALA A 86 -28.72 40.94 -5.37
N LEU A 87 -28.99 40.32 -6.50
CA LEU A 87 -28.01 40.15 -7.58
C LEU A 87 -27.53 41.54 -8.03
N LEU A 88 -26.27 41.62 -8.44
CA LEU A 88 -25.72 42.90 -8.92
C LEU A 88 -26.56 43.48 -10.07
N PRO A 89 -26.70 44.84 -10.19
CA PRO A 89 -27.39 45.44 -11.32
C PRO A 89 -26.75 44.99 -12.63
N GLY A 90 -27.57 44.36 -13.51
CA GLY A 90 -27.10 43.79 -14.79
C GLY A 90 -26.96 42.28 -14.82
N GLN A 91 -26.98 41.57 -13.70
CA GLN A 91 -27.12 40.11 -13.68
C GLN A 91 -28.59 39.74 -13.89
N ALA A 92 -28.91 39.05 -14.97
CA ALA A 92 -30.21 38.41 -15.08
C ALA A 92 -30.36 37.40 -13.92
N SER A 93 -31.49 37.43 -13.23
CA SER A 93 -31.81 36.55 -12.11
C SER A 93 -31.48 35.10 -12.46
N GLY A 94 -30.51 34.49 -11.74
CA GLY A 94 -30.17 33.08 -11.87
C GLY A 94 -29.09 32.71 -12.92
N THR A 95 -28.25 33.63 -13.38
CA THR A 95 -27.14 33.30 -14.28
C THR A 95 -25.77 33.46 -13.61
N ASN A 96 -24.85 32.50 -13.90
CA ASN A 96 -23.47 32.43 -13.38
C ASN A 96 -23.38 32.38 -11.84
N VAL A 97 -24.19 31.52 -11.23
CA VAL A 97 -24.33 31.38 -9.78
C VAL A 97 -24.09 29.92 -9.37
N ILE A 98 -23.45 29.73 -8.23
CA ILE A 98 -23.35 28.44 -7.52
C ILE A 98 -24.25 28.59 -6.28
N GLN A 99 -25.36 27.86 -6.22
CA GLN A 99 -26.34 27.94 -5.16
C GLN A 99 -26.29 26.76 -4.22
N PHE A 100 -26.11 27.00 -2.93
CA PHE A 100 -26.25 26.00 -1.87
C PHE A 100 -27.68 26.03 -1.35
N ALA A 101 -28.44 24.95 -1.54
CA ALA A 101 -29.86 24.87 -1.23
C ALA A 101 -30.13 23.62 -0.35
N PRO A 102 -30.25 23.78 0.98
CA PRO A 102 -30.62 22.68 1.87
C PRO A 102 -31.97 22.07 1.50
N VAL A 103 -32.02 20.72 1.54
CA VAL A 103 -33.23 19.96 1.19
C VAL A 103 -33.57 18.96 2.30
N ARG A 104 -34.84 18.54 2.35
CA ARG A 104 -35.31 17.46 3.21
C ARG A 104 -35.55 16.22 2.35
N ASP A 105 -34.46 15.48 2.08
CA ASP A 105 -34.49 14.24 1.32
C ASP A 105 -33.83 13.12 2.11
N SER A 106 -34.63 12.25 2.72
CA SER A 106 -34.15 11.15 3.53
C SER A 106 -33.35 10.10 2.71
N THR A 107 -33.51 10.09 1.40
CA THR A 107 -32.78 9.14 0.53
C THR A 107 -31.28 9.45 0.44
N LEU A 108 -30.88 10.71 0.69
CA LEU A 108 -29.49 11.15 0.72
C LEU A 108 -28.75 10.76 2.01
N GLY A 109 -29.47 10.54 3.10
CA GLY A 109 -28.86 10.37 4.43
C GLY A 109 -28.09 11.61 4.85
N SER A 110 -27.09 11.43 5.72
CA SER A 110 -26.29 12.55 6.27
C SER A 110 -25.09 12.95 5.40
N GLU A 111 -24.74 12.19 4.40
CA GLU A 111 -23.51 12.40 3.61
C GLU A 111 -23.77 12.50 2.10
N GLY A 112 -24.99 12.23 1.67
CA GLY A 112 -25.40 12.31 0.26
C GLY A 112 -25.75 13.74 -0.19
N TYR A 113 -25.73 13.93 -1.51
CA TYR A 113 -26.01 15.21 -2.15
C TYR A 113 -26.58 15.04 -3.56
N HIS A 114 -27.28 16.08 -4.03
CA HIS A 114 -27.59 16.32 -5.44
C HIS A 114 -26.71 17.47 -5.94
N LEU A 115 -26.21 17.34 -7.16
CA LEU A 115 -25.45 18.35 -7.85
C LEU A 115 -25.99 18.47 -9.29
N ASP A 116 -26.65 19.60 -9.60
CA ASP A 116 -27.16 19.91 -10.94
C ASP A 116 -26.33 21.04 -11.53
N ILE A 117 -25.60 20.75 -12.59
CA ILE A 117 -24.70 21.68 -13.29
C ILE A 117 -25.26 21.95 -14.69
N THR A 118 -25.69 23.18 -14.88
CA THR A 118 -26.11 23.72 -16.17
C THR A 118 -25.15 24.82 -16.62
N PRO A 119 -25.16 25.26 -17.89
CA PRO A 119 -24.34 26.38 -18.33
C PRO A 119 -24.58 27.71 -17.62
N LYS A 120 -25.69 27.83 -16.85
CA LYS A 120 -26.08 29.10 -16.18
C LYS A 120 -26.04 29.02 -14.67
N LEU A 121 -26.21 27.83 -14.10
CA LEU A 121 -26.41 27.63 -12.68
C LEU A 121 -25.83 26.30 -12.23
N ILE A 122 -25.13 26.32 -11.09
CA ILE A 122 -24.83 25.12 -10.33
C ILE A 122 -25.72 25.13 -9.07
N THR A 123 -26.52 24.07 -8.89
CA THR A 123 -27.28 23.87 -7.67
C THR A 123 -26.66 22.69 -6.88
N VAL A 124 -26.27 22.96 -5.63
CA VAL A 124 -25.81 21.99 -4.67
C VAL A 124 -26.87 21.76 -3.63
N GLN A 125 -27.37 20.56 -3.44
CA GLN A 125 -28.40 20.20 -2.49
C GLN A 125 -27.97 19.05 -1.60
N ALA A 126 -28.16 19.19 -0.28
CA ALA A 126 -27.91 18.14 0.70
C ALA A 126 -28.76 18.34 1.94
N THR A 127 -28.83 17.29 2.78
CA THR A 127 -29.59 17.34 4.05
C THR A 127 -28.77 17.90 5.20
N THR A 128 -27.44 17.86 5.10
CA THR A 128 -26.48 18.30 6.14
C THR A 128 -25.28 19.00 5.52
N SER A 129 -24.54 19.77 6.29
CA SER A 129 -23.29 20.42 5.89
C SER A 129 -22.24 19.40 5.37
N ARG A 130 -22.23 18.19 5.89
CA ARG A 130 -21.35 17.11 5.42
C ARG A 130 -21.63 16.72 3.96
N GLY A 131 -22.89 16.62 3.56
CA GLY A 131 -23.26 16.37 2.17
C GLY A 131 -22.82 17.50 1.24
N PHE A 132 -22.97 18.77 1.64
CA PHE A 132 -22.43 19.91 0.90
C PHE A 132 -20.91 19.85 0.75
N TYR A 133 -20.22 19.47 1.82
CA TYR A 133 -18.76 19.30 1.79
C TYR A 133 -18.33 18.28 0.73
N TYR A 134 -18.98 17.11 0.67
CA TYR A 134 -18.66 16.08 -0.32
C TYR A 134 -19.05 16.49 -1.74
N ALA A 135 -20.11 17.26 -1.93
CA ALA A 135 -20.43 17.87 -3.22
C ALA A 135 -19.31 18.80 -3.70
N VAL A 136 -18.74 19.61 -2.79
CA VAL A 136 -17.58 20.46 -3.07
C VAL A 136 -16.34 19.63 -3.46
N GLN A 137 -16.08 18.48 -2.82
CA GLN A 137 -14.99 17.59 -3.23
C GLN A 137 -15.20 17.06 -4.67
N THR A 138 -16.45 16.82 -5.05
CA THR A 138 -16.79 16.46 -6.43
C THR A 138 -16.59 17.62 -7.39
N LEU A 139 -16.98 18.85 -7.02
CA LEU A 139 -16.71 20.05 -7.83
C LEU A 139 -15.22 20.27 -8.07
N TYR A 140 -14.35 20.08 -7.05
CA TYR A 140 -12.90 20.15 -7.23
C TYR A 140 -12.38 19.18 -8.29
N GLN A 141 -12.97 18.00 -8.40
CA GLN A 141 -12.55 16.99 -9.36
C GLN A 141 -13.14 17.19 -10.77
N LEU A 142 -14.21 17.98 -10.89
CA LEU A 142 -14.75 18.41 -12.19
C LEU A 142 -14.02 19.64 -12.75
N LEU A 143 -13.34 20.39 -11.91
CA LEU A 143 -12.52 21.54 -12.28
C LEU A 143 -11.18 21.12 -12.88
N PRO A 144 -10.53 21.99 -13.65
CA PRO A 144 -9.16 21.74 -14.11
C PRO A 144 -8.23 21.40 -12.95
N PRO A 145 -7.30 20.43 -13.10
CA PRO A 145 -6.45 19.93 -12.02
C PRO A 145 -5.62 21.01 -11.28
N VAL A 146 -5.31 22.11 -11.95
CA VAL A 146 -4.58 23.24 -11.33
C VAL A 146 -5.30 23.83 -10.10
N VAL A 147 -6.62 23.73 -10.03
CA VAL A 147 -7.41 24.27 -8.91
C VAL A 147 -7.10 23.60 -7.58
N VAL A 148 -6.68 22.32 -7.59
CA VAL A 148 -6.29 21.56 -6.38
C VAL A 148 -4.82 21.69 -6.03
N SER A 149 -4.03 22.53 -6.75
CA SER A 149 -2.58 22.62 -6.55
C SER A 149 -2.17 22.94 -5.11
N ALA A 150 -1.01 22.41 -4.71
CA ALA A 150 -0.35 22.68 -3.43
C ALA A 150 0.20 24.12 -3.31
N GLY A 151 -0.01 24.97 -4.33
CA GLY A 151 0.33 26.39 -4.34
C GLY A 151 1.29 26.82 -5.43
N ALA A 152 1.43 28.13 -5.60
CA ALA A 152 2.18 28.76 -6.71
C ALA A 152 3.66 28.32 -6.83
N LYS A 153 4.34 28.09 -5.70
CA LYS A 153 5.74 27.60 -5.71
C LYS A 153 5.86 26.21 -6.31
N HIS A 154 4.87 25.37 -6.07
CA HIS A 154 4.87 24.02 -6.63
C HIS A 154 4.51 24.03 -8.11
N ILE A 155 3.57 24.89 -8.54
CA ILE A 155 3.28 25.13 -9.97
C ILE A 155 4.55 25.55 -10.69
N GLY A 156 5.34 26.47 -10.14
CA GLY A 156 6.64 26.88 -10.69
C GLY A 156 7.58 25.70 -10.92
N SER A 157 7.75 24.82 -9.93
CA SER A 157 8.63 23.64 -10.05
C SER A 157 8.10 22.58 -11.04
N LEU A 158 6.79 22.47 -11.22
CA LEU A 158 6.20 21.61 -12.27
C LEU A 158 6.47 22.17 -13.65
N LEU A 159 6.43 23.50 -13.80
CA LEU A 159 6.74 24.19 -15.06
C LEU A 159 8.22 24.05 -15.43
N GLU A 160 9.13 24.09 -14.47
CA GLU A 160 10.55 23.82 -14.69
C GLU A 160 10.79 22.39 -15.19
N ARG A 161 10.04 21.42 -14.66
CA ARG A 161 10.07 20.03 -15.13
C ARG A 161 9.37 19.82 -16.47
N ASN A 162 8.42 20.68 -16.82
CA ASN A 162 7.67 20.66 -18.06
C ASN A 162 7.48 22.06 -18.64
N PRO A 163 8.50 22.63 -19.32
CA PRO A 163 8.49 24.01 -19.84
C PRO A 163 7.34 24.32 -20.82
N SER A 164 6.72 23.29 -21.40
CA SER A 164 5.56 23.46 -22.27
C SER A 164 4.23 23.62 -21.52
N ALA A 165 4.20 23.37 -20.23
CA ALA A 165 3.04 23.58 -19.38
C ALA A 165 3.06 24.98 -18.76
N GLN A 166 2.89 26.03 -19.56
CA GLN A 166 2.57 27.33 -18.96
C GLN A 166 1.27 27.23 -18.18
N PRO A 167 1.17 27.76 -16.92
CA PRO A 167 -0.13 27.92 -16.29
C PRO A 167 -0.87 28.92 -17.17
N PRO A 168 -2.01 28.56 -17.78
CA PRO A 168 -2.83 29.55 -18.40
C PRO A 168 -3.21 30.56 -17.31
N MET A 169 -3.11 31.86 -17.55
CA MET A 169 -3.96 32.82 -16.86
C MET A 169 -5.38 32.42 -17.28
N LEU A 170 -6.00 31.54 -16.48
CA LEU A 170 -7.35 31.08 -16.75
C LEU A 170 -8.28 32.22 -16.43
N LEU A 171 -8.79 32.89 -17.45
CA LEU A 171 -9.84 33.91 -17.32
C LEU A 171 -11.17 33.29 -16.84
N ALA A 172 -11.34 32.02 -17.02
CA ALA A 172 -12.49 31.24 -16.59
C ALA A 172 -12.15 29.74 -16.43
N LEU A 173 -12.88 29.05 -15.56
CA LEU A 173 -12.73 27.61 -15.28
C LEU A 173 -13.97 26.86 -15.77
N PRO A 174 -13.84 25.98 -16.76
CA PRO A 174 -14.95 25.19 -17.22
C PRO A 174 -15.27 24.03 -16.26
N ILE A 175 -16.57 23.84 -16.00
CA ILE A 175 -17.13 22.66 -15.32
C ILE A 175 -18.12 22.01 -16.26
N PRO A 176 -17.96 20.74 -16.64
CA PRO A 176 -18.89 20.06 -17.55
C PRO A 176 -20.30 19.93 -16.93
N ALA A 177 -21.32 20.25 -17.72
CA ALA A 177 -22.71 20.14 -17.30
C ALA A 177 -23.11 18.69 -17.05
N CYS A 178 -23.72 18.41 -15.91
CA CYS A 178 -24.20 17.07 -15.52
C CYS A 178 -25.19 17.15 -14.36
N ARG A 179 -25.89 16.03 -14.12
CA ARG A 179 -26.65 15.79 -12.89
C ARG A 179 -26.02 14.64 -12.14
N ILE A 180 -25.78 14.86 -10.84
CA ILE A 180 -25.23 13.87 -9.94
C ILE A 180 -26.18 13.69 -8.77
N GLN A 181 -26.53 12.43 -8.47
CA GLN A 181 -27.09 12.01 -7.19
C GLN A 181 -26.12 11.03 -6.57
N ASP A 182 -25.62 11.36 -5.38
CA ASP A 182 -24.51 10.63 -4.78
C ASP A 182 -24.65 10.45 -3.26
N LYS A 183 -24.21 9.31 -2.77
CA LYS A 183 -24.10 9.00 -1.35
C LYS A 183 -23.14 7.83 -1.14
N PRO A 184 -22.46 7.73 0.02
CA PRO A 184 -21.54 6.62 0.25
C PRO A 184 -22.27 5.29 0.38
N ARG A 185 -21.59 4.22 -0.05
CA ARG A 185 -22.02 2.84 0.15
C ARG A 185 -21.87 2.41 1.62
N TYR A 186 -20.79 2.86 2.29
CA TYR A 186 -20.48 2.50 3.69
C TYR A 186 -20.35 3.73 4.58
N PRO A 187 -20.85 3.66 5.83
CA PRO A 187 -20.72 4.76 6.80
C PRO A 187 -19.28 4.93 7.33
N TYR A 188 -18.47 3.88 7.40
CA TYR A 188 -17.07 3.93 7.81
C TYR A 188 -16.17 3.83 6.58
N ARG A 189 -15.32 4.82 6.36
CA ARG A 189 -14.37 4.90 5.24
C ARG A 189 -13.04 5.39 5.79
N GLY A 190 -12.18 4.41 6.16
CA GLY A 190 -11.01 4.69 6.97
C GLY A 190 -9.69 4.68 6.21
N MET A 191 -8.75 5.46 6.77
CA MET A 191 -7.32 5.36 6.48
C MET A 191 -6.54 5.36 7.78
N HIS A 192 -5.51 4.52 7.87
CA HIS A 192 -4.67 4.36 9.05
C HIS A 192 -3.25 4.85 8.77
N LEU A 193 -2.60 5.39 9.80
CA LEU A 193 -1.19 5.73 9.77
C LEU A 193 -0.51 5.33 11.09
N ASP A 194 0.47 4.44 10.98
CA ASP A 194 1.38 4.10 12.09
C ASP A 194 2.43 5.21 12.26
N VAL A 195 2.43 5.83 13.43
CA VAL A 195 3.46 6.80 13.83
C VAL A 195 4.37 6.27 14.95
N GLY A 196 4.09 5.07 15.43
CA GLY A 196 4.88 4.36 16.45
C GLY A 196 6.25 3.93 15.89
N ARG A 197 6.27 3.26 14.73
CA ARG A 197 7.52 2.77 14.11
C ARG A 197 8.32 3.90 13.49
N HIS A 198 7.67 4.77 12.69
CA HIS A 198 8.26 6.01 12.21
C HIS A 198 7.35 7.20 12.46
N PHE A 199 7.93 8.30 12.95
CA PHE A 199 7.22 9.52 13.32
C PHE A 199 7.02 10.44 12.11
N PHE A 200 5.84 11.05 12.00
CA PHE A 200 5.48 11.97 10.91
C PHE A 200 5.12 13.35 11.46
N SER A 201 5.47 14.41 10.71
CA SER A 201 5.23 15.79 11.11
C SER A 201 3.75 16.18 11.05
N ILE A 202 3.37 17.21 11.80
CA ILE A 202 2.02 17.83 11.76
C ILE A 202 1.63 18.27 10.34
N ASP A 203 2.58 18.82 9.58
CA ASP A 203 2.32 19.23 8.18
C ASP A 203 1.99 18.04 7.29
N PHE A 204 2.66 16.90 7.48
CA PHE A 204 2.32 15.69 6.74
C PHE A 204 0.95 15.15 7.15
N LEU A 205 0.60 15.16 8.43
CA LEU A 205 -0.72 14.75 8.90
C LEU A 205 -1.83 15.61 8.27
N LYS A 206 -1.62 16.93 8.17
CA LYS A 206 -2.57 17.81 7.48
C LYS A 206 -2.69 17.48 5.99
N LYS A 207 -1.56 17.25 5.29
CA LYS A 207 -1.58 16.82 3.89
C LYS A 207 -2.29 15.47 3.73
N TYR A 208 -2.06 14.53 4.65
CA TYR A 208 -2.75 13.24 4.68
C TYR A 208 -4.27 13.40 4.80
N LEU A 209 -4.73 14.25 5.71
CA LEU A 209 -6.14 14.57 5.90
C LEU A 209 -6.76 15.29 4.69
N ASP A 210 -6.02 16.18 4.02
CA ASP A 210 -6.49 16.82 2.79
C ASP A 210 -6.70 15.81 1.65
N LEU A 211 -5.77 14.87 1.51
CA LEU A 211 -5.89 13.79 0.53
C LEU A 211 -7.06 12.83 0.88
N MET A 212 -7.25 12.51 2.15
CA MET A 212 -8.41 11.76 2.62
C MET A 212 -9.73 12.47 2.26
N ALA A 213 -9.81 13.77 2.53
CA ALA A 213 -10.99 14.59 2.25
C ALA A 213 -11.34 14.62 0.76
N LEU A 214 -10.37 14.83 -0.13
CA LEU A 214 -10.55 14.83 -1.58
C LEU A 214 -11.16 13.50 -2.09
N HIS A 215 -10.83 12.39 -1.42
CA HIS A 215 -11.31 11.05 -1.76
C HIS A 215 -12.51 10.62 -0.90
N LYS A 216 -13.10 11.53 -0.13
CA LYS A 216 -14.32 11.30 0.68
C LYS A 216 -14.16 10.24 1.78
N PHE A 217 -12.93 9.99 2.26
CA PHE A 217 -12.72 9.27 3.51
C PHE A 217 -13.20 10.11 4.70
N ASN A 218 -13.73 9.45 5.74
CA ASN A 218 -14.30 10.15 6.90
C ASN A 218 -13.72 9.74 8.25
N THR A 219 -12.81 8.79 8.28
CA THR A 219 -12.20 8.30 9.53
C THR A 219 -10.68 8.16 9.37
N PHE A 220 -9.93 8.84 10.23
CA PHE A 220 -8.48 8.70 10.35
C PHE A 220 -8.15 7.89 11.59
N HIS A 221 -7.61 6.69 11.39
CA HIS A 221 -7.11 5.84 12.45
C HIS A 221 -5.64 6.17 12.72
N TRP A 222 -5.36 6.74 13.90
CA TRP A 222 -4.04 7.24 14.27
C TRP A 222 -3.41 6.29 15.28
N HIS A 223 -2.48 5.44 14.82
CA HIS A 223 -1.76 4.48 15.63
C HIS A 223 -0.60 5.17 16.35
N LEU A 224 -0.85 5.51 17.63
CA LEU A 224 -0.03 6.44 18.42
C LEU A 224 1.04 5.76 19.27
N THR A 225 0.94 4.46 19.52
CA THR A 225 1.84 3.76 20.46
C THR A 225 2.18 2.36 19.94
N ASP A 226 3.47 1.99 20.08
CA ASP A 226 3.96 0.66 19.75
C ASP A 226 5.29 0.39 20.50
N ASP A 227 5.86 -0.80 20.35
CA ASP A 227 7.12 -1.22 20.97
C ASP A 227 8.30 -0.29 20.67
N GLN A 228 8.30 0.36 19.50
CA GLN A 228 9.39 1.23 19.02
C GLN A 228 9.16 2.70 19.34
N GLY A 229 8.02 3.06 19.90
CA GLY A 229 7.78 4.44 20.28
C GLY A 229 6.37 4.76 20.78
N TRP A 230 6.34 5.54 21.85
CA TRP A 230 5.14 6.17 22.38
C TRP A 230 5.05 7.60 21.86
N ARG A 231 3.99 7.97 21.13
CA ARG A 231 3.96 9.20 20.33
C ARG A 231 2.98 10.28 20.81
N ILE A 232 2.26 10.07 21.89
CA ILE A 232 1.32 11.06 22.43
C ILE A 232 1.71 11.50 23.85
N GLU A 233 1.67 12.82 24.11
CA GLU A 233 1.91 13.36 25.44
C GLU A 233 0.78 12.98 26.40
N ILE A 234 1.14 12.36 27.53
CA ILE A 234 0.27 12.09 28.68
C ILE A 234 0.86 12.85 29.87
N LYS A 235 0.21 13.92 30.29
CA LYS A 235 0.73 14.85 31.32
C LYS A 235 0.91 14.17 32.67
N LYS A 236 0.01 13.26 33.01
CA LYS A 236 0.11 12.49 34.26
C LYS A 236 1.27 11.50 34.24
N HIS A 237 1.71 11.06 33.08
CA HIS A 237 2.76 10.06 32.92
C HIS A 237 3.88 10.55 31.98
N PRO A 238 4.67 11.58 32.37
CA PRO A 238 5.61 12.27 31.47
C PRO A 238 6.76 11.40 30.96
N LYS A 239 7.13 10.33 31.65
CA LYS A 239 8.17 9.39 31.17
C LYS A 239 7.80 8.71 29.86
N LEU A 240 6.52 8.60 29.52
CA LEU A 240 6.08 8.05 28.25
C LEU A 240 6.65 8.80 27.05
N THR A 241 6.77 10.14 27.14
CA THR A 241 7.42 10.95 26.09
C THR A 241 8.90 11.22 26.37
N GLN A 242 9.33 11.24 27.63
CA GLN A 242 10.75 11.43 27.96
C GLN A 242 11.62 10.22 27.62
N ILE A 243 11.10 9.01 27.79
CA ILE A 243 11.78 7.73 27.57
C ILE A 243 11.12 6.98 26.40
N GLY A 244 9.81 6.71 26.48
CA GLY A 244 9.10 5.86 25.53
C GLY A 244 9.07 6.41 24.10
N SER A 245 9.25 7.71 23.90
CA SER A 245 9.32 8.30 22.55
C SER A 245 10.68 8.14 21.87
N ARG A 246 11.68 7.54 22.53
CA ARG A 246 13.09 7.54 22.12
C ARG A 246 13.64 6.13 22.03
N ARG A 247 14.35 5.81 20.94
CA ARG A 247 15.15 4.59 20.81
C ARG A 247 16.59 4.94 20.44
N SER A 248 17.55 4.08 20.83
CA SER A 248 18.99 4.34 20.64
C SER A 248 19.44 4.27 19.19
N GLU A 249 18.78 3.44 18.38
CA GLU A 249 19.11 3.16 16.99
C GLU A 249 17.93 2.49 16.28
N THR A 250 18.04 2.28 14.97
CA THR A 250 17.03 1.56 14.20
C THR A 250 17.70 0.50 13.32
N ILE A 251 17.05 -0.67 13.17
CA ILE A 251 17.49 -1.72 12.27
C ILE A 251 17.55 -1.23 10.83
N VAL A 252 18.61 -1.60 10.10
CA VAL A 252 18.84 -1.22 8.71
C VAL A 252 18.36 -2.31 7.76
N GLY A 253 17.56 -1.91 6.78
CA GLY A 253 16.99 -2.82 5.80
C GLY A 253 15.89 -3.71 6.38
N HIS A 254 15.61 -4.81 5.70
CA HIS A 254 14.57 -5.74 6.14
C HIS A 254 15.01 -6.50 7.40
N TYR A 255 14.07 -6.78 8.30
CA TYR A 255 14.29 -7.51 9.56
C TYR A 255 15.10 -8.80 9.38
N ASP A 256 14.88 -9.53 8.29
CA ASP A 256 15.60 -10.74 7.92
C ASP A 256 16.71 -10.49 6.89
N GLY A 257 17.02 -9.22 6.60
CA GLY A 257 17.90 -8.84 5.48
C GLY A 257 19.37 -9.19 5.69
N ASN A 258 19.85 -9.08 6.91
CA ASN A 258 21.24 -9.33 7.30
C ASN A 258 21.33 -10.36 8.42
N ASP A 259 22.45 -11.11 8.43
CA ASP A 259 22.77 -12.07 9.48
C ASP A 259 24.28 -11.96 9.80
N PRO A 260 24.65 -11.35 10.94
CA PRO A 260 23.80 -10.74 11.96
C PRO A 260 23.06 -9.47 11.51
N GLN A 261 22.01 -9.09 12.25
CA GLN A 261 21.27 -7.86 12.00
C GLN A 261 22.18 -6.62 12.13
N VAL A 262 21.93 -5.61 11.31
CA VAL A 262 22.69 -4.35 11.25
C VAL A 262 21.79 -3.21 11.74
N PHE A 263 22.35 -2.29 12.52
CA PHE A 263 21.67 -1.11 13.04
C PHE A 263 22.39 0.16 12.59
N ASP A 264 21.66 1.29 12.54
CA ASP A 264 22.18 2.57 12.04
C ASP A 264 22.99 3.35 13.08
N GLY A 265 22.92 2.94 14.36
CA GLY A 265 23.59 3.60 15.47
C GLY A 265 23.11 5.04 15.73
N LYS A 266 21.94 5.43 15.22
CA LYS A 266 21.43 6.80 15.31
C LYS A 266 20.21 6.86 16.25
N PRO A 267 20.24 7.70 17.30
CA PRO A 267 19.07 7.94 18.12
C PRO A 267 17.88 8.44 17.29
N TYR A 268 16.71 7.88 17.57
CA TYR A 268 15.45 8.23 16.92
C TYR A 268 14.42 8.66 17.96
N HIS A 269 13.69 9.77 17.69
CA HIS A 269 12.67 10.28 18.62
C HIS A 269 11.58 11.07 17.89
N GLY A 270 10.43 11.23 18.55
CA GLY A 270 9.33 12.08 18.15
C GLY A 270 8.08 11.78 18.98
N TYR A 271 7.29 12.79 19.26
CA TYR A 271 5.96 12.67 19.86
C TYR A 271 5.16 13.94 19.57
N TYR A 272 3.86 13.86 19.74
CA TYR A 272 2.93 14.98 19.62
C TYR A 272 2.56 15.49 21.01
N THR A 273 2.68 16.80 21.20
CA THR A 273 2.12 17.47 22.37
C THR A 273 0.60 17.45 22.33
N GLN A 274 -0.05 17.61 23.48
CA GLN A 274 -1.52 17.68 23.50
C GLN A 274 -2.08 18.86 22.69
N ASP A 275 -1.33 19.95 22.54
CA ASP A 275 -1.77 21.10 21.74
C ASP A 275 -1.70 20.79 20.24
N GLU A 276 -0.64 20.09 19.79
CA GLU A 276 -0.54 19.58 18.42
C GLU A 276 -1.66 18.54 18.10
N VAL A 277 -1.97 17.67 19.07
CA VAL A 277 -3.10 16.74 18.94
C VAL A 277 -4.41 17.50 18.77
N ARG A 278 -4.67 18.51 19.60
CA ARG A 278 -5.88 19.36 19.49
C ARG A 278 -5.95 20.10 18.15
N GLU A 279 -4.79 20.52 17.63
CA GLU A 279 -4.70 21.17 16.32
C GLU A 279 -5.12 20.21 15.21
N ILE A 280 -4.59 18.99 15.20
CA ILE A 280 -4.93 17.97 14.19
C ILE A 280 -6.40 17.54 14.30
N VAL A 281 -6.92 17.38 15.52
CA VAL A 281 -8.34 17.06 15.75
C VAL A 281 -9.25 18.15 15.19
N ARG A 282 -8.96 19.44 15.44
CA ARG A 282 -9.73 20.55 14.85
C ARG A 282 -9.60 20.60 13.33
N TYR A 283 -8.39 20.36 12.80
CA TYR A 283 -8.16 20.32 11.36
C TYR A 283 -8.96 19.21 10.69
N ALA A 284 -8.93 17.99 11.23
CA ALA A 284 -9.70 16.86 10.73
C ALA A 284 -11.22 17.14 10.78
N ALA A 285 -11.70 17.72 11.90
CA ALA A 285 -13.12 18.09 12.04
C ALA A 285 -13.57 19.11 10.97
N SER A 286 -12.71 20.06 10.58
CA SER A 286 -12.99 21.01 9.49
C SER A 286 -13.10 20.34 8.12
N LYS A 287 -12.65 19.09 7.99
CA LYS A 287 -12.74 18.25 6.79
C LYS A 287 -13.83 17.16 6.95
N TYR A 288 -14.62 17.20 7.99
CA TYR A 288 -15.60 16.15 8.34
C TYR A 288 -14.97 14.77 8.53
N ILE A 289 -13.70 14.72 8.96
CA ILE A 289 -12.97 13.50 9.30
C ILE A 289 -12.93 13.36 10.82
N THR A 290 -13.35 12.20 11.31
CA THR A 290 -13.23 11.82 12.72
C THR A 290 -11.90 11.08 12.92
N ILE A 291 -11.17 11.43 14.00
CA ILE A 291 -9.95 10.70 14.37
C ILE A 291 -10.29 9.62 15.39
N VAL A 292 -9.83 8.41 15.13
CA VAL A 292 -9.81 7.27 16.05
C VAL A 292 -8.38 7.10 16.55
N PRO A 293 -8.08 7.46 17.81
CA PRO A 293 -6.75 7.23 18.39
C PRO A 293 -6.59 5.77 18.78
N GLU A 294 -5.41 5.21 18.57
CA GLU A 294 -5.07 3.87 19.05
C GLU A 294 -3.99 3.93 20.14
N ILE A 295 -4.27 3.23 21.23
CA ILE A 295 -3.36 2.98 22.35
C ILE A 295 -3.26 1.47 22.50
N GLU A 296 -2.10 0.92 22.18
CA GLU A 296 -1.86 -0.52 22.21
C GLU A 296 -1.87 -1.13 23.59
N LEU A 297 -2.63 -2.20 23.75
CA LEU A 297 -2.69 -3.04 24.94
C LEU A 297 -3.30 -4.43 24.61
N PRO A 298 -2.92 -5.51 25.31
CA PRO A 298 -1.83 -5.63 26.30
C PRO A 298 -0.47 -5.84 25.64
N GLY A 299 -0.40 -6.20 24.35
CA GLY A 299 0.81 -6.32 23.52
C GLY A 299 1.37 -4.96 23.11
N HIS A 300 2.40 -4.97 22.28
CA HIS A 300 3.06 -3.78 21.71
C HIS A 300 3.35 -2.69 22.76
N ALA A 301 3.73 -3.12 23.96
CA ALA A 301 3.81 -2.28 25.15
C ALA A 301 5.24 -1.86 25.54
N LEU A 302 6.28 -2.28 24.80
CA LEU A 302 7.66 -2.19 25.23
C LEU A 302 8.12 -0.75 25.47
N ALA A 303 7.64 0.23 24.70
CA ALA A 303 7.93 1.64 24.94
C ALA A 303 7.33 2.14 26.28
N ALA A 304 6.13 1.69 26.64
CA ALA A 304 5.52 1.99 27.93
C ALA A 304 6.24 1.27 29.08
N LEU A 305 6.62 0.02 28.89
CA LEU A 305 7.37 -0.77 29.89
C LEU A 305 8.79 -0.22 30.11
N ALA A 306 9.45 0.30 29.09
CA ALA A 306 10.71 1.01 29.23
C ALA A 306 10.56 2.29 30.08
N SER A 307 9.41 2.97 29.96
CA SER A 307 9.10 4.17 30.74
C SER A 307 8.69 3.86 32.18
N TYR A 308 7.95 2.79 32.38
CA TYR A 308 7.37 2.34 33.64
C TYR A 308 7.50 0.82 33.82
N PRO A 309 8.67 0.29 34.18
CA PRO A 309 8.91 -1.16 34.29
C PRO A 309 7.97 -1.91 35.21
N ASP A 310 7.43 -1.25 36.22
CA ASP A 310 6.47 -1.82 37.17
C ASP A 310 5.13 -2.24 36.58
N LEU A 311 4.86 -1.87 35.34
CA LEU A 311 3.67 -2.29 34.59
C LEU A 311 3.84 -3.69 33.95
N SER A 312 5.07 -4.23 34.00
CA SER A 312 5.38 -5.57 33.49
C SER A 312 5.20 -6.64 34.57
N CYS A 313 5.15 -7.91 34.14
CA CYS A 313 5.21 -9.05 35.07
C CYS A 313 6.63 -9.36 35.60
N SER A 314 7.66 -8.65 35.13
CA SER A 314 9.06 -8.84 35.48
C SER A 314 9.79 -7.50 35.57
N PRO A 315 9.46 -6.62 36.56
CA PRO A 315 9.95 -5.24 36.62
C PRO A 315 11.47 -5.11 36.68
N GLN A 316 12.15 -6.13 37.20
CA GLN A 316 13.62 -6.16 37.39
C GLN A 316 14.37 -6.44 36.08
N LYS A 317 13.69 -6.77 34.99
CA LYS A 317 14.34 -7.16 33.72
C LYS A 317 15.09 -6.01 33.06
N GLY A 318 14.69 -4.76 33.31
CA GLY A 318 15.26 -3.58 32.66
C GLY A 318 14.82 -3.54 31.18
N TYR A 319 13.84 -2.69 30.89
CA TYR A 319 13.26 -2.57 29.54
C TYR A 319 13.87 -1.42 28.77
N GLN A 320 13.98 -1.58 27.46
CA GLN A 320 14.37 -0.53 26.53
C GLN A 320 13.35 -0.46 25.40
N VAL A 321 13.18 0.71 24.82
CA VAL A 321 12.37 0.91 23.62
C VAL A 321 12.97 0.08 22.49
N ALA A 322 12.15 -0.64 21.74
CA ALA A 322 12.61 -1.53 20.70
C ALA A 322 13.32 -0.78 19.56
N THR A 323 14.42 -1.37 19.07
CA THR A 323 15.25 -0.83 17.98
C THR A 323 15.05 -1.58 16.67
N LYS A 324 14.23 -2.62 16.70
CA LYS A 324 13.91 -3.49 15.57
C LYS A 324 12.41 -3.78 15.52
N TRP A 325 11.99 -4.36 14.40
CA TRP A 325 10.60 -4.74 14.17
C TRP A 325 10.30 -6.15 14.69
N GLY A 326 9.03 -6.45 14.94
CA GLY A 326 8.55 -7.76 15.36
C GLY A 326 7.64 -7.70 16.57
N VAL A 327 7.15 -8.86 16.98
CA VAL A 327 6.32 -9.07 18.17
C VAL A 327 7.22 -9.42 19.34
N PHE A 328 7.07 -8.70 20.45
CA PHE A 328 7.90 -8.86 21.66
C PHE A 328 7.12 -9.56 22.77
N ASP A 329 7.76 -10.47 23.47
CA ASP A 329 7.14 -11.27 24.53
C ASP A 329 6.67 -10.45 25.75
N ASP A 330 7.24 -9.26 25.95
CA ASP A 330 6.97 -8.42 27.09
C ASP A 330 5.72 -7.56 26.89
N VAL A 331 4.69 -7.88 27.65
CA VAL A 331 3.35 -7.27 27.57
C VAL A 331 2.95 -6.70 28.93
N PHE A 332 1.92 -5.86 28.96
CA PHE A 332 1.37 -5.37 30.23
C PHE A 332 0.96 -6.50 31.16
N CYS A 333 1.35 -6.42 32.42
CA CYS A 333 0.89 -7.35 33.46
C CYS A 333 -0.50 -6.93 33.94
N PRO A 334 -1.49 -7.82 34.04
CA PRO A 334 -2.87 -7.48 34.41
C PRO A 334 -3.03 -7.17 35.91
N THR A 335 -2.21 -6.24 36.44
CA THR A 335 -2.28 -5.77 37.83
C THR A 335 -3.22 -4.59 37.97
N GLU A 336 -3.75 -4.33 39.17
CA GLU A 336 -4.58 -3.14 39.43
C GLU A 336 -3.78 -1.85 39.19
N LYS A 337 -2.46 -1.87 39.42
CA LYS A 337 -1.56 -0.74 39.09
C LYS A 337 -1.55 -0.47 37.58
N THR A 338 -1.50 -1.53 36.76
CA THR A 338 -1.52 -1.41 35.31
C THR A 338 -2.87 -0.88 34.81
N PHE A 339 -3.99 -1.39 35.36
CA PHE A 339 -5.30 -0.87 35.00
C PHE A 339 -5.45 0.61 35.38
N ALA A 340 -5.04 1.01 36.57
CA ALA A 340 -5.08 2.41 36.98
C ALA A 340 -4.22 3.31 36.08
N PHE A 341 -3.03 2.85 35.67
CA PHE A 341 -2.19 3.56 34.70
C PHE A 341 -2.90 3.72 33.34
N LEU A 342 -3.46 2.64 32.81
CA LEU A 342 -4.16 2.67 31.52
C LEU A 342 -5.45 3.51 31.56
N GLU A 343 -6.16 3.50 32.69
CA GLU A 343 -7.32 4.37 32.93
C GLU A 343 -6.93 5.84 32.95
N ASP A 344 -5.77 6.19 33.51
CA ASP A 344 -5.22 7.54 33.48
C ASP A 344 -4.89 7.96 32.03
N VAL A 345 -4.17 7.12 31.29
CA VAL A 345 -3.83 7.35 29.88
C VAL A 345 -5.10 7.55 29.04
N LEU A 346 -6.03 6.60 29.12
CA LEU A 346 -7.28 6.66 28.36
C LEU A 346 -8.16 7.86 28.74
N THR A 347 -8.11 8.31 29.99
CA THR A 347 -8.83 9.53 30.44
C THR A 347 -8.32 10.78 29.69
N GLU A 348 -7.00 10.95 29.57
CA GLU A 348 -6.42 12.07 28.81
C GLU A 348 -6.68 11.94 27.32
N VAL A 349 -6.57 10.73 26.74
CA VAL A 349 -6.87 10.46 25.33
C VAL A 349 -8.34 10.77 25.01
N ILE A 350 -9.28 10.30 25.82
CA ILE A 350 -10.72 10.57 25.65
C ILE A 350 -11.02 12.09 25.69
N ALA A 351 -10.31 12.85 26.51
CA ALA A 351 -10.47 14.30 26.58
C ALA A 351 -9.94 15.03 25.34
N LEU A 352 -8.92 14.47 24.67
CA LEU A 352 -8.34 15.04 23.45
C LEU A 352 -9.13 14.71 22.18
N PHE A 353 -9.73 13.52 22.12
CA PHE A 353 -10.43 13.02 20.95
C PHE A 353 -11.95 12.95 21.17
N PRO A 354 -12.73 13.82 20.51
CA PRO A 354 -14.19 13.89 20.72
C PRO A 354 -14.96 12.75 20.04
N GLY A 355 -14.32 11.94 19.19
CA GLY A 355 -14.94 10.83 18.46
C GLY A 355 -15.50 9.75 19.39
N LEU A 356 -16.47 8.98 18.90
CA LEU A 356 -17.13 7.92 19.66
C LEU A 356 -16.17 6.78 20.03
N TYR A 357 -15.20 6.49 19.16
CA TYR A 357 -14.34 5.30 19.22
C TYR A 357 -12.96 5.61 19.78
N ILE A 358 -12.47 4.67 20.62
CA ILE A 358 -11.08 4.54 21.04
C ILE A 358 -10.60 3.16 20.60
N HIS A 359 -9.55 3.11 19.81
CA HIS A 359 -8.93 1.84 19.43
C HIS A 359 -7.93 1.41 20.50
N ILE A 360 -8.02 0.15 20.91
CA ILE A 360 -7.26 -0.38 22.04
C ILE A 360 -6.25 -1.46 21.64
N GLY A 361 -6.00 -1.62 20.32
CA GLY A 361 -5.16 -2.71 19.80
C GLY A 361 -5.74 -4.08 20.08
N GLY A 362 -5.06 -4.87 20.87
CA GLY A 362 -5.49 -6.20 21.30
C GLY A 362 -4.89 -7.35 20.52
N ASP A 363 -4.14 -7.05 19.48
CA ASP A 363 -3.48 -7.98 18.57
C ASP A 363 -2.16 -8.54 19.13
N GLU A 364 -1.71 -9.60 18.51
CA GLU A 364 -0.37 -10.20 18.64
C GLU A 364 0.19 -10.32 20.07
N CYS A 365 -0.68 -10.36 21.09
CA CYS A 365 -0.26 -10.42 22.49
C CYS A 365 0.36 -11.78 22.83
N PRO A 366 1.68 -11.92 23.02
CA PRO A 366 2.29 -13.17 23.44
C PRO A 366 1.88 -13.58 24.87
N LYS A 367 1.81 -14.87 25.12
CA LYS A 367 1.31 -15.42 26.38
C LYS A 367 2.44 -16.01 27.27
N SER A 368 3.69 -15.98 26.80
CA SER A 368 4.84 -16.61 27.43
C SER A 368 5.07 -16.07 28.84
N VAL A 369 5.12 -14.74 29.00
CA VAL A 369 5.35 -14.06 30.28
C VAL A 369 4.20 -14.32 31.27
N TRP A 370 2.95 -14.27 30.80
CA TRP A 370 1.78 -14.56 31.66
C TRP A 370 1.73 -16.00 32.13
N ARG A 371 2.16 -16.97 31.29
CA ARG A 371 2.25 -18.38 31.70
C ARG A 371 3.26 -18.60 32.83
N GLN A 372 4.35 -17.85 32.82
CA GLN A 372 5.44 -17.96 33.81
C GLN A 372 5.21 -17.11 35.08
N SER A 373 4.34 -16.09 35.01
CA SER A 373 4.07 -15.19 36.11
C SER A 373 3.19 -15.84 37.18
N ALA A 374 3.73 -15.97 38.42
CA ALA A 374 2.98 -16.46 39.56
C ALA A 374 1.72 -15.62 39.84
N TYR A 375 1.82 -14.29 39.68
CA TYR A 375 0.68 -13.38 39.80
C TYR A 375 -0.42 -13.70 38.79
N CYS A 376 -0.06 -13.84 37.52
CA CYS A 376 -1.06 -14.16 36.46
C CYS A 376 -1.72 -15.52 36.70
N GLN A 377 -0.96 -16.53 37.18
CA GLN A 377 -1.51 -17.83 37.50
C GLN A 377 -2.46 -17.79 38.70
N GLN A 378 -2.17 -16.95 39.71
CA GLN A 378 -3.08 -16.69 40.84
C GLN A 378 -4.32 -15.92 40.39
N LEU A 379 -4.19 -14.93 39.51
CA LEU A 379 -5.29 -14.16 38.95
C LEU A 379 -6.24 -15.09 38.16
N ILE A 380 -5.70 -15.98 37.31
CA ILE A 380 -6.48 -16.97 36.57
C ILE A 380 -7.32 -17.82 37.54
N LYS A 381 -6.73 -18.27 38.62
CA LYS A 381 -7.46 -19.08 39.65
C LYS A 381 -8.52 -18.24 40.36
N ARG A 382 -8.19 -17.03 40.79
CA ARG A 382 -9.07 -16.11 41.51
C ARG A 382 -10.30 -15.76 40.68
N GLU A 383 -10.08 -15.38 39.42
CA GLU A 383 -11.15 -14.99 38.49
C GLU A 383 -11.84 -16.20 37.83
N LYS A 384 -11.41 -17.44 38.15
CA LYS A 384 -11.93 -18.69 37.59
C LYS A 384 -11.87 -18.71 36.05
N LEU A 385 -10.75 -18.25 35.50
CA LEU A 385 -10.45 -18.30 34.08
C LEU A 385 -9.86 -19.66 33.72
N LYS A 386 -10.06 -20.11 32.47
CA LYS A 386 -9.60 -21.44 32.03
C LYS A 386 -8.09 -21.42 31.70
N ASN A 387 -7.59 -20.33 31.15
CA ASN A 387 -6.20 -20.22 30.65
C ASN A 387 -5.80 -18.77 30.39
N VAL A 388 -4.60 -18.57 29.86
CA VAL A 388 -4.05 -17.24 29.52
C VAL A 388 -4.78 -16.53 28.37
N ASN A 389 -5.52 -17.25 27.52
CA ASN A 389 -6.33 -16.60 26.48
C ASN A 389 -7.57 -15.94 27.11
N GLU A 390 -8.21 -16.60 28.07
CA GLU A 390 -9.25 -15.96 28.88
C GLU A 390 -8.70 -14.82 29.74
N LEU A 391 -7.42 -14.86 30.12
CA LEU A 391 -6.78 -13.74 30.83
C LEU A 391 -6.64 -12.51 29.94
N GLN A 392 -6.31 -12.67 28.63
CA GLN A 392 -6.34 -11.55 27.69
C GLN A 392 -7.76 -11.01 27.55
N ARG A 393 -8.74 -11.87 27.41
CA ARG A 393 -10.14 -11.46 27.32
C ARG A 393 -10.61 -10.71 28.57
N TYR A 394 -10.17 -11.15 29.76
CA TYR A 394 -10.42 -10.45 31.02
C TYR A 394 -9.80 -9.05 31.00
N PHE A 395 -8.55 -8.91 30.52
CA PHE A 395 -7.87 -7.63 30.38
C PHE A 395 -8.67 -6.69 29.46
N ILE A 396 -8.99 -7.12 28.25
CA ILE A 396 -9.78 -6.36 27.27
C ILE A 396 -11.15 -5.97 27.86
N LYS A 397 -11.85 -6.90 28.51
CA LYS A 397 -13.14 -6.60 29.15
C LYS A 397 -13.04 -5.49 30.21
N ARG A 398 -11.98 -5.47 31.03
CA ARG A 398 -11.75 -4.40 32.03
C ARG A 398 -11.62 -3.04 31.34
N ILE A 399 -10.87 -2.96 30.27
CA ILE A 399 -10.69 -1.74 29.46
C ILE A 399 -11.98 -1.34 28.77
N ASP A 400 -12.71 -2.27 28.15
CA ASP A 400 -14.02 -2.03 27.52
C ASP A 400 -15.02 -1.43 28.54
N GLN A 401 -15.09 -1.98 29.75
CA GLN A 401 -15.94 -1.45 30.82
C GLN A 401 -15.56 -0.02 31.21
N PHE A 402 -14.26 0.27 31.31
CA PHE A 402 -13.79 1.61 31.61
C PHE A 402 -14.15 2.59 30.49
N VAL A 403 -13.83 2.29 29.23
CA VAL A 403 -14.11 3.15 28.07
C VAL A 403 -15.63 3.38 27.92
N THR A 404 -16.42 2.34 28.07
CA THR A 404 -17.90 2.42 28.07
C THR A 404 -18.41 3.32 29.19
N SER A 405 -17.83 3.25 30.40
CA SER A 405 -18.22 4.14 31.53
C SER A 405 -17.98 5.61 31.25
N LYS A 406 -17.09 5.94 30.30
CA LYS A 406 -16.82 7.29 29.82
C LYS A 406 -17.69 7.71 28.63
N GLY A 407 -18.70 6.89 28.27
CA GLY A 407 -19.60 7.17 27.14
C GLY A 407 -18.96 6.95 25.76
N ARG A 408 -17.86 6.16 25.69
CA ARG A 408 -17.15 5.83 24.46
C ARG A 408 -17.33 4.35 24.14
N ARG A 409 -16.89 3.94 22.94
CA ARG A 409 -16.88 2.55 22.47
C ARG A 409 -15.47 2.14 22.11
N ILE A 410 -15.12 0.89 22.39
CA ILE A 410 -13.84 0.37 21.92
C ILE A 410 -13.92 -0.09 20.47
N ILE A 411 -12.81 0.06 19.76
CA ILE A 411 -12.43 -0.77 18.61
C ILE A 411 -11.23 -1.59 19.03
N GLY A 412 -11.12 -2.83 18.58
CA GLY A 412 -9.90 -3.61 18.72
C GLY A 412 -9.75 -4.56 17.53
N TRP A 413 -8.51 -5.00 17.31
CA TRP A 413 -8.21 -5.98 16.30
C TRP A 413 -8.97 -7.28 16.59
N ASP A 414 -9.16 -8.14 15.60
CA ASP A 414 -10.08 -9.30 15.72
C ASP A 414 -9.69 -10.34 16.79
N GLU A 415 -8.46 -10.27 17.34
CA GLU A 415 -8.03 -11.04 18.52
C GLU A 415 -8.80 -10.71 19.80
N ILE A 416 -9.44 -9.56 19.89
CA ILE A 416 -10.29 -9.24 21.06
C ILE A 416 -11.45 -10.22 21.22
N LEU A 417 -11.80 -10.96 20.17
CA LEU A 417 -12.81 -12.02 20.24
C LEU A 417 -12.25 -13.35 20.76
N GLU A 418 -10.94 -13.53 20.82
CA GLU A 418 -10.32 -14.77 21.30
C GLU A 418 -10.57 -15.00 22.80
N GLY A 419 -10.63 -16.26 23.22
CA GLY A 419 -10.91 -16.60 24.61
C GLY A 419 -12.32 -16.27 25.09
N ALA A 420 -13.28 -16.09 24.18
CA ALA A 420 -14.65 -15.79 24.51
C ALA A 420 -15.28 -16.88 25.40
N SER A 421 -15.93 -16.46 26.47
CA SER A 421 -16.76 -17.30 27.33
C SER A 421 -17.96 -16.50 27.81
N PRO A 422 -19.05 -17.14 28.30
CA PRO A 422 -20.24 -16.42 28.76
C PRO A 422 -19.97 -15.36 29.83
N LYS A 423 -18.90 -15.55 30.63
CA LYS A 423 -18.50 -14.59 31.68
C LYS A 423 -17.68 -13.43 31.16
N LEU A 424 -17.06 -13.59 30.00
CA LEU A 424 -16.09 -12.64 29.42
C LEU A 424 -16.61 -12.03 28.11
N GLN A 425 -17.92 -11.85 27.97
CA GLN A 425 -18.47 -11.13 26.82
C GLN A 425 -18.05 -9.68 26.88
N LEU A 426 -17.67 -9.14 25.75
CA LEU A 426 -17.50 -7.69 25.56
C LEU A 426 -18.87 -7.02 25.51
N SER A 427 -18.88 -5.72 25.66
CA SER A 427 -20.10 -4.95 25.43
C SER A 427 -20.63 -5.17 24.00
N ALA A 428 -21.93 -5.19 23.81
CA ALA A 428 -22.53 -5.29 22.47
C ALA A 428 -22.08 -4.16 21.53
N ASN A 429 -21.58 -3.07 22.10
CA ASN A 429 -21.07 -1.91 21.37
C ASN A 429 -19.58 -1.98 21.03
N ALA A 430 -18.86 -3.03 21.44
CA ALA A 430 -17.49 -3.23 21.03
C ALA A 430 -17.42 -3.51 19.51
N THR A 431 -16.61 -2.75 18.80
CA THR A 431 -16.42 -2.89 17.36
C THR A 431 -15.16 -3.70 17.08
N VAL A 432 -15.21 -4.58 16.11
CA VAL A 432 -14.10 -5.47 15.73
C VAL A 432 -13.47 -4.98 14.45
N MET A 433 -12.15 -4.75 14.46
CA MET A 433 -11.37 -4.47 13.26
C MET A 433 -10.68 -5.74 12.78
N CYS A 434 -11.15 -6.25 11.62
CA CYS A 434 -10.75 -7.54 11.09
C CYS A 434 -9.58 -7.39 10.11
N TRP A 435 -8.37 -7.86 10.48
CA TRP A 435 -7.15 -7.66 9.69
C TRP A 435 -6.54 -8.95 9.12
N ARG A 436 -6.61 -10.08 9.84
CA ARG A 436 -5.95 -11.33 9.46
C ARG A 436 -6.50 -11.91 8.17
N ASP A 437 -7.84 -12.02 8.09
CA ASP A 437 -8.56 -12.41 6.87
C ASP A 437 -10.07 -12.08 7.04
N ILE A 438 -10.86 -12.29 6.00
CA ILE A 438 -12.31 -11.99 6.02
C ILE A 438 -13.12 -12.84 7.01
N ARG A 439 -12.60 -13.99 7.48
CA ARG A 439 -13.34 -14.92 8.35
C ARG A 439 -13.58 -14.35 9.74
N GLY A 440 -12.61 -13.59 10.26
CA GLY A 440 -12.76 -12.86 11.53
C GLY A 440 -13.95 -11.90 11.50
N GLY A 441 -14.09 -11.15 10.40
CA GLY A 441 -15.21 -10.23 10.20
C GLY A 441 -16.55 -10.95 10.07
N ILE A 442 -16.61 -12.06 9.34
CA ILE A 442 -17.81 -12.91 9.27
C ILE A 442 -18.21 -13.40 10.66
N GLN A 443 -17.25 -13.87 11.46
CA GLN A 443 -17.51 -14.37 12.81
C GLN A 443 -18.01 -13.24 13.73
N ALA A 444 -17.43 -12.05 13.66
CA ALA A 444 -17.85 -10.90 14.47
C ALA A 444 -19.28 -10.43 14.11
N ALA A 445 -19.57 -10.30 12.80
CA ALA A 445 -20.91 -9.94 12.33
C ALA A 445 -21.99 -10.93 12.77
N ARG A 446 -21.71 -12.23 12.73
CA ARG A 446 -22.59 -13.29 13.25
C ARG A 446 -22.78 -13.25 14.76
N GLN A 447 -21.89 -12.63 15.49
CA GLN A 447 -22.02 -12.35 16.91
C GLN A 447 -22.66 -10.99 17.20
N HIS A 448 -23.18 -10.32 16.18
CA HIS A 448 -23.79 -8.98 16.22
C HIS A 448 -22.85 -7.88 16.75
N HIS A 449 -21.54 -8.02 16.52
CA HIS A 449 -20.60 -6.91 16.67
C HIS A 449 -20.51 -6.13 15.38
N ASP A 450 -20.44 -4.81 15.50
CA ASP A 450 -20.06 -3.96 14.37
C ASP A 450 -18.63 -4.28 13.92
N VAL A 451 -18.39 -4.28 12.60
CA VAL A 451 -17.14 -4.74 11.99
C VAL A 451 -16.59 -3.68 11.04
N ILE A 452 -15.30 -3.42 11.17
CA ILE A 452 -14.51 -2.66 10.19
C ILE A 452 -13.56 -3.64 9.50
N MET A 453 -13.65 -3.72 8.18
CA MET A 453 -12.89 -4.70 7.39
C MET A 453 -11.55 -4.11 6.93
N THR A 454 -10.45 -4.74 7.35
CA THR A 454 -9.08 -4.34 6.98
C THR A 454 -8.20 -5.54 6.61
N PRO A 455 -8.71 -6.57 5.90
CA PRO A 455 -7.93 -7.78 5.66
C PRO A 455 -6.66 -7.49 4.86
N GLY A 456 -5.51 -7.99 5.35
CA GLY A 456 -4.19 -7.63 4.83
C GLY A 456 -4.03 -7.88 3.33
N GLN A 457 -4.69 -8.89 2.79
CA GLN A 457 -4.69 -9.21 1.36
C GLN A 457 -5.34 -8.15 0.44
N PHE A 458 -6.06 -7.15 1.00
CA PHE A 458 -6.73 -6.10 0.24
C PHE A 458 -6.45 -4.69 0.77
N CYS A 459 -6.10 -4.56 2.06
CA CYS A 459 -6.12 -3.29 2.78
C CYS A 459 -4.77 -2.88 3.38
N TYR A 460 -3.71 -3.72 3.33
CA TYR A 460 -2.39 -3.40 3.90
C TYR A 460 -1.50 -2.72 2.86
N PHE A 461 -1.45 -1.40 2.93
CA PHE A 461 -0.71 -0.59 1.95
C PHE A 461 0.80 -0.52 2.22
N ASP A 462 1.31 -1.17 3.25
CA ASP A 462 2.72 -1.47 3.48
C ASP A 462 3.21 -2.68 2.66
N HIS A 463 2.30 -3.46 2.04
CA HIS A 463 2.63 -4.49 1.06
C HIS A 463 3.11 -3.87 -0.26
N LEU A 464 3.96 -4.60 -0.98
CA LEU A 464 4.52 -4.16 -2.26
C LEU A 464 3.43 -4.10 -3.34
N GLN A 465 3.50 -3.11 -4.22
CA GLN A 465 2.49 -2.92 -5.27
C GLN A 465 2.96 -3.25 -6.68
N GLY A 466 4.26 -3.41 -6.86
CA GLY A 466 4.91 -3.79 -8.12
C GLY A 466 5.80 -5.01 -7.99
N ASP A 467 6.78 -5.15 -8.90
CA ASP A 467 7.77 -6.22 -8.84
C ASP A 467 8.62 -6.08 -7.57
N PRO A 468 8.68 -7.10 -6.69
CA PRO A 468 9.40 -7.04 -5.43
C PRO A 468 10.89 -6.66 -5.53
N GLN A 469 11.55 -6.96 -6.67
CA GLN A 469 12.95 -6.57 -6.90
C GLN A 469 13.11 -5.06 -7.14
N GLN A 470 12.05 -4.41 -7.57
CA GLN A 470 12.03 -3.01 -8.00
C GLN A 470 11.42 -2.09 -6.96
N GLU A 471 10.68 -2.65 -5.99
CA GLU A 471 10.02 -1.89 -4.94
C GLU A 471 11.01 -1.42 -3.85
N PRO A 472 10.70 -0.32 -3.15
CA PRO A 472 11.42 0.04 -1.92
C PRO A 472 11.37 -1.12 -0.91
N THR A 473 12.30 -1.14 0.03
CA THR A 473 12.21 -2.10 1.16
C THR A 473 10.85 -1.97 1.81
N GLY A 474 10.12 -3.06 1.92
CA GLY A 474 8.78 -3.14 2.50
C GLY A 474 8.63 -4.38 3.35
N PHE A 475 7.50 -4.52 4.02
CA PHE A 475 7.17 -5.70 4.82
C PHE A 475 7.22 -6.99 3.97
N GLY A 476 6.74 -6.92 2.76
CA GLY A 476 6.56 -8.05 1.84
C GLY A 476 5.09 -8.15 1.46
N GLY A 477 4.71 -9.30 0.89
CA GLY A 477 3.38 -9.44 0.30
C GLY A 477 3.26 -8.69 -1.03
N SER A 478 2.24 -9.00 -1.80
CA SER A 478 1.93 -8.34 -3.07
C SER A 478 0.49 -7.84 -3.03
N LEU A 479 0.32 -6.53 -3.15
CA LEU A 479 -0.98 -5.90 -3.17
C LEU A 479 -1.06 -4.89 -4.34
N PRO A 480 -1.21 -5.37 -5.58
CA PRO A 480 -1.38 -4.49 -6.73
C PRO A 480 -2.72 -3.75 -6.72
N LEU A 481 -2.78 -2.64 -7.47
CA LEU A 481 -3.95 -1.77 -7.57
C LEU A 481 -5.25 -2.53 -7.92
N ALA A 482 -5.18 -3.46 -8.88
CA ALA A 482 -6.32 -4.27 -9.30
C ALA A 482 -6.91 -5.10 -8.14
N THR A 483 -6.06 -5.64 -7.27
CA THR A 483 -6.48 -6.41 -6.10
C THR A 483 -7.25 -5.54 -5.10
N VAL A 484 -6.75 -4.34 -4.79
CA VAL A 484 -7.48 -3.39 -3.92
C VAL A 484 -8.84 -3.03 -4.54
N TYR A 485 -8.86 -2.73 -5.84
CA TYR A 485 -10.11 -2.37 -6.52
C TYR A 485 -11.13 -3.51 -6.57
N SER A 486 -10.67 -4.76 -6.67
CA SER A 486 -11.55 -5.94 -6.72
C SER A 486 -12.28 -6.22 -5.41
N TYR A 487 -11.79 -5.67 -4.31
CA TYR A 487 -12.30 -5.95 -2.97
C TYR A 487 -13.78 -5.56 -2.80
N ASP A 488 -14.52 -6.39 -2.05
CA ASP A 488 -15.83 -6.06 -1.50
C ASP A 488 -15.79 -6.23 0.02
N PRO A 489 -15.96 -5.14 0.79
CA PRO A 489 -15.97 -5.20 2.25
C PRO A 489 -17.08 -6.08 2.85
N THR A 490 -18.21 -6.26 2.16
CA THR A 490 -19.28 -7.14 2.63
C THR A 490 -19.06 -8.56 2.12
N PRO A 491 -18.64 -9.53 2.97
CA PRO A 491 -18.41 -10.89 2.54
C PRO A 491 -19.68 -11.57 2.02
N ALA A 492 -19.52 -12.36 0.96
CA ALA A 492 -20.62 -13.20 0.49
C ALA A 492 -21.06 -14.23 1.57
N GLY A 493 -22.37 -14.52 1.60
CA GLY A 493 -22.95 -15.54 2.51
C GLY A 493 -23.33 -15.02 3.90
N LEU A 494 -23.25 -13.72 4.14
CA LEU A 494 -23.92 -13.08 5.28
C LEU A 494 -25.41 -12.85 4.98
N SER A 495 -26.29 -13.03 5.97
CA SER A 495 -27.68 -12.56 5.90
C SER A 495 -27.72 -11.02 5.85
N THR A 496 -28.87 -10.46 5.52
CA THR A 496 -29.07 -8.99 5.50
C THR A 496 -28.81 -8.36 6.87
N ASP A 497 -29.20 -9.02 7.95
CA ASP A 497 -28.95 -8.56 9.32
C ASP A 497 -27.45 -8.62 9.64
N GLU A 498 -26.78 -9.75 9.42
CA GLU A 498 -25.34 -9.89 9.62
C GLU A 498 -24.54 -8.88 8.77
N ALA A 499 -24.93 -8.65 7.51
CA ALA A 499 -24.30 -7.71 6.60
C ALA A 499 -24.46 -6.25 7.08
N SER A 500 -25.51 -5.93 7.82
CA SER A 500 -25.76 -4.59 8.36
C SER A 500 -24.71 -4.18 9.41
N HIS A 501 -24.03 -5.13 10.03
CA HIS A 501 -22.94 -4.91 10.97
C HIS A 501 -21.60 -4.57 10.26
N ILE A 502 -21.47 -4.74 8.95
CA ILE A 502 -20.27 -4.34 8.22
C ILE A 502 -20.30 -2.82 8.00
N LEU A 503 -19.59 -2.08 8.85
CA LEU A 503 -19.58 -0.62 8.79
C LEU A 503 -18.83 -0.08 7.56
N GLY A 504 -17.88 -0.85 7.02
CA GLY A 504 -17.05 -0.46 5.88
C GLY A 504 -15.64 -1.02 5.95
N ALA A 505 -14.70 -0.32 5.34
CA ALA A 505 -13.30 -0.75 5.30
C ALA A 505 -12.32 0.40 5.54
N GLN A 506 -11.08 0.00 5.83
CA GLN A 506 -9.95 0.90 6.08
C GLN A 506 -8.69 0.38 5.38
N GLY A 507 -7.90 1.29 4.82
CA GLY A 507 -6.56 1.01 4.34
C GLY A 507 -5.54 1.27 5.43
N ASN A 508 -4.67 0.29 5.69
CA ASN A 508 -3.66 0.36 6.75
C ASN A 508 -2.27 0.64 6.17
N LEU A 509 -1.54 1.56 6.80
CA LEU A 509 -0.15 1.85 6.48
C LEU A 509 0.70 1.65 7.72
N TRP A 510 1.29 0.46 7.86
CA TRP A 510 2.31 0.14 8.84
C TRP A 510 3.66 0.68 8.37
N THR A 511 4.47 1.21 9.28
CA THR A 511 5.61 2.05 8.89
C THR A 511 6.98 1.49 9.27
N GLU A 512 7.11 0.21 9.60
CA GLU A 512 8.40 -0.43 9.89
C GLU A 512 9.46 -0.13 8.83
N TYR A 513 9.05 -0.14 7.56
CA TYR A 513 9.94 0.09 6.40
C TYR A 513 9.63 1.39 5.67
N ILE A 514 8.84 2.29 6.27
CA ILE A 514 8.38 3.54 5.64
C ILE A 514 8.85 4.74 6.47
N PRO A 515 10.15 5.10 6.40
CA PRO A 515 10.72 6.13 7.26
C PRO A 515 10.45 7.56 6.79
N THR A 516 9.90 7.78 5.58
CA THR A 516 9.74 9.11 5.00
C THR A 516 8.33 9.37 4.50
N GLN A 517 7.95 10.65 4.47
CA GLN A 517 6.67 11.11 3.91
C GLN A 517 6.51 10.72 2.44
N GLN A 518 7.57 10.85 1.65
CA GLN A 518 7.57 10.49 0.23
C GLN A 518 7.32 8.99 0.03
N GLN A 519 7.89 8.15 0.89
CA GLN A 519 7.64 6.72 0.81
C GLN A 519 6.22 6.37 1.27
N ALA A 520 5.69 7.04 2.30
CA ALA A 520 4.30 6.87 2.73
C ALA A 520 3.32 7.22 1.59
N GLU A 521 3.56 8.33 0.90
CA GLU A 521 2.76 8.72 -0.28
C GLU A 521 2.87 7.68 -1.41
N TYR A 522 4.07 7.19 -1.69
CA TYR A 522 4.31 6.14 -2.67
C TYR A 522 3.51 4.86 -2.36
N MET A 523 3.55 4.43 -1.11
CA MET A 523 2.86 3.20 -0.69
C MET A 523 1.33 3.35 -0.68
N LEU A 524 0.81 4.54 -0.40
CA LEU A 524 -0.63 4.81 -0.36
C LEU A 524 -1.25 4.95 -1.75
N TRP A 525 -0.64 5.76 -2.62
CA TRP A 525 -1.23 6.12 -3.90
C TRP A 525 -0.63 5.33 -5.06
N PRO A 526 -1.50 4.86 -5.99
CA PRO A 526 -2.94 5.15 -6.17
C PRO A 526 -3.90 4.20 -5.45
N ARG A 527 -3.43 3.25 -4.61
CA ARG A 527 -4.29 2.24 -3.97
C ARG A 527 -5.37 2.83 -3.08
N ALA A 528 -5.07 3.92 -2.38
CA ALA A 528 -6.07 4.64 -1.58
C ALA A 528 -7.21 5.21 -2.45
N ALA A 529 -6.93 5.65 -3.68
CA ALA A 529 -7.97 6.07 -4.62
C ALA A 529 -8.89 4.90 -5.03
N ALA A 530 -8.33 3.71 -5.20
CA ALA A 530 -9.10 2.49 -5.46
C ALA A 530 -9.98 2.11 -4.26
N LEU A 531 -9.42 2.13 -3.05
CA LEU A 531 -10.19 1.86 -1.83
C LEU A 531 -11.30 2.90 -1.61
N ALA A 532 -11.05 4.18 -1.92
CA ALA A 532 -12.08 5.22 -1.85
C ALA A 532 -13.31 4.85 -2.71
N GLU A 533 -13.08 4.35 -3.92
CA GLU A 533 -14.18 3.91 -4.79
C GLU A 533 -14.85 2.62 -4.28
N VAL A 534 -14.09 1.71 -3.69
CA VAL A 534 -14.63 0.48 -3.05
C VAL A 534 -15.62 0.82 -1.94
N VAL A 535 -15.30 1.79 -1.09
CA VAL A 535 -16.13 2.11 0.08
C VAL A 535 -17.21 3.18 -0.19
N TRP A 536 -17.08 3.93 -1.28
CA TRP A 536 -18.03 4.97 -1.65
C TRP A 536 -19.04 4.53 -2.69
N THR A 537 -18.57 3.95 -3.80
CA THR A 537 -19.37 3.67 -5.00
C THR A 537 -20.21 2.39 -4.83
N PRO A 538 -21.47 2.36 -5.25
CA PRO A 538 -22.27 1.12 -5.28
C PRO A 538 -21.57 0.00 -6.06
N LEU A 539 -21.62 -1.24 -5.56
CA LEU A 539 -20.93 -2.39 -6.14
C LEU A 539 -21.23 -2.58 -7.63
N ALA A 540 -22.48 -2.40 -8.04
CA ALA A 540 -22.91 -2.55 -9.44
C ALA A 540 -22.32 -1.49 -10.38
N GLN A 541 -21.78 -0.39 -9.85
CA GLN A 541 -21.19 0.71 -10.61
C GLN A 541 -19.67 0.58 -10.73
N LYS A 542 -19.05 -0.35 -9.99
CA LYS A 542 -17.60 -0.56 -10.05
C LYS A 542 -17.20 -1.12 -11.40
N ASN A 543 -16.23 -0.47 -12.06
CA ASN A 543 -15.68 -0.87 -13.34
C ASN A 543 -14.20 -0.50 -13.40
N TYR A 544 -13.32 -1.50 -13.32
CA TYR A 544 -11.89 -1.28 -13.23
C TYR A 544 -11.28 -0.59 -14.46
N PRO A 545 -11.59 -0.96 -15.71
CA PRO A 545 -11.12 -0.22 -16.88
C PRO A 545 -11.56 1.25 -16.90
N ASP A 546 -12.80 1.55 -16.48
CA ASP A 546 -13.29 2.93 -16.34
C ASP A 546 -12.55 3.68 -15.22
N PHE A 547 -12.30 3.02 -14.09
CA PHE A 547 -11.51 3.58 -13.01
C PHE A 547 -10.09 3.94 -13.47
N LEU A 548 -9.40 3.04 -14.20
CA LEU A 548 -8.07 3.31 -14.74
C LEU A 548 -8.07 4.53 -15.67
N ARG A 549 -9.08 4.66 -16.54
CA ARG A 549 -9.20 5.81 -17.44
C ARG A 549 -9.34 7.13 -16.65
N ARG A 550 -10.16 7.18 -15.61
CA ARG A 550 -10.30 8.34 -14.71
C ARG A 550 -9.04 8.60 -13.89
N LEU A 551 -8.33 7.53 -13.52
CA LEU A 551 -7.08 7.60 -12.77
C LEU A 551 -5.97 8.34 -13.54
N MET A 552 -5.96 8.28 -14.89
CA MET A 552 -4.98 9.03 -15.69
C MET A 552 -5.07 10.54 -15.44
N THR A 553 -6.26 11.11 -15.42
CA THR A 553 -6.44 12.53 -15.05
C THR A 553 -6.16 12.75 -13.56
N HIS A 554 -6.45 11.76 -12.74
CA HIS A 554 -6.20 11.86 -11.30
C HIS A 554 -4.69 11.92 -10.99
N PHE A 555 -3.84 11.22 -11.72
CA PHE A 555 -2.38 11.37 -11.61
C PHE A 555 -1.92 12.81 -11.86
N ILE A 556 -2.53 13.52 -12.80
CA ILE A 556 -2.25 14.96 -13.00
C ILE A 556 -2.62 15.77 -11.74
N ARG A 557 -3.75 15.45 -11.09
CA ARG A 557 -4.13 16.08 -9.80
C ARG A 557 -3.11 15.79 -8.70
N LEU A 558 -2.64 14.54 -8.60
CA LEU A 558 -1.61 14.15 -7.62
C LEU A 558 -0.28 14.85 -7.88
N ASP A 559 0.09 15.08 -9.16
CA ASP A 559 1.26 15.89 -9.51
C ASP A 559 1.08 17.34 -9.02
N TYR A 560 -0.08 17.97 -9.26
CA TYR A 560 -0.38 19.32 -8.75
C TYR A 560 -0.43 19.39 -7.21
N LEU A 561 -0.81 18.32 -6.54
CA LEU A 561 -0.80 18.19 -5.08
C LEU A 561 0.60 17.84 -4.51
N ASN A 562 1.62 17.68 -5.36
CA ASN A 562 2.97 17.27 -4.98
C ASN A 562 2.98 15.94 -4.20
N VAL A 563 2.25 14.96 -4.68
CA VAL A 563 2.17 13.62 -4.09
C VAL A 563 3.13 12.68 -4.82
N ASN A 564 3.99 12.02 -4.07
CA ASN A 564 4.91 11.00 -4.61
C ASN A 564 4.18 9.65 -4.76
N TYR A 565 3.29 9.52 -5.73
CA TYR A 565 2.55 8.28 -5.97
C TYR A 565 3.37 7.23 -6.74
N ALA A 566 3.02 5.95 -6.56
CA ALA A 566 3.64 4.85 -7.31
C ALA A 566 3.20 4.85 -8.78
N ARG A 567 4.16 4.58 -9.64
CA ARG A 567 3.97 4.49 -11.10
C ARG A 567 4.04 3.05 -11.62
N THR A 568 3.95 2.07 -10.73
CA THR A 568 4.04 0.63 -11.05
C THR A 568 2.97 0.15 -12.02
N LEU A 569 1.84 0.86 -12.08
CA LEU A 569 0.79 0.64 -13.09
C LEU A 569 1.30 0.76 -14.53
N PHE A 570 2.35 1.58 -14.73
CA PHE A 570 2.95 1.81 -16.05
C PHE A 570 4.13 0.88 -16.34
N ASP A 571 4.51 0.03 -15.40
CA ASP A 571 5.64 -0.86 -15.61
C ASP A 571 5.29 -1.98 -16.58
N VAL A 572 6.28 -2.34 -17.40
CA VAL A 572 6.20 -3.46 -18.32
C VAL A 572 7.33 -4.44 -17.99
N LEU A 573 6.98 -5.71 -17.84
CA LEU A 573 7.91 -6.74 -17.39
C LEU A 573 8.36 -7.64 -18.53
N PRO A 574 9.68 -7.87 -18.70
CA PRO A 574 10.17 -8.88 -19.62
C PRO A 574 10.04 -10.28 -19.01
N THR A 575 9.53 -11.21 -19.79
CA THR A 575 9.45 -12.64 -19.49
C THR A 575 10.12 -13.43 -20.60
N ALA A 576 10.75 -14.55 -20.26
CA ALA A 576 11.43 -15.37 -21.26
C ALA A 576 10.90 -16.80 -21.27
N LYS A 577 10.92 -17.43 -22.45
CA LYS A 577 10.66 -18.85 -22.63
C LYS A 577 11.76 -19.45 -23.51
N PRO A 578 12.28 -20.65 -23.17
CA PRO A 578 13.24 -21.35 -24.01
C PRO A 578 12.62 -21.70 -25.37
N THR A 579 13.42 -21.56 -26.41
CA THR A 579 13.13 -22.05 -27.75
C THR A 579 13.74 -23.43 -27.98
N SER A 580 13.32 -24.14 -28.99
CA SER A 580 13.82 -25.50 -29.30
C SER A 580 15.32 -25.55 -29.68
N ASP A 581 15.88 -24.42 -30.11
CA ASP A 581 17.26 -24.24 -30.50
C ASP A 581 18.16 -23.72 -29.37
N GLY A 582 17.64 -23.66 -28.13
CA GLY A 582 18.42 -23.30 -26.93
C GLY A 582 18.60 -21.79 -26.70
N HIS A 583 17.82 -20.96 -27.37
CA HIS A 583 17.73 -19.52 -27.13
C HIS A 583 16.53 -19.17 -26.22
N LEU A 584 16.31 -17.87 -25.98
CA LEU A 584 15.18 -17.38 -25.20
C LEU A 584 14.30 -16.45 -26.05
N GLU A 585 13.02 -16.76 -26.20
CA GLU A 585 12.02 -15.81 -26.69
C GLU A 585 11.57 -14.90 -25.56
N LEU A 586 11.80 -13.59 -25.70
CA LEU A 586 11.38 -12.59 -24.75
C LEU A 586 10.06 -11.94 -25.17
N ARG A 587 9.18 -11.77 -24.20
CA ARG A 587 7.94 -10.97 -24.28
C ARG A 587 7.99 -9.88 -23.21
N ILE A 588 7.56 -8.68 -23.58
CA ILE A 588 7.39 -7.56 -22.68
C ILE A 588 5.89 -7.29 -22.56
N THR A 589 5.35 -7.39 -21.34
CA THR A 589 3.92 -7.24 -21.06
C THR A 589 3.69 -6.25 -19.92
N PRO A 590 2.58 -5.48 -19.92
CA PRO A 590 2.20 -4.66 -18.79
C PRO A 590 2.08 -5.50 -17.52
N THR A 591 2.43 -4.91 -16.36
CA THR A 591 2.22 -5.52 -15.03
C THR A 591 0.74 -5.70 -14.73
N ASP A 592 -0.09 -4.77 -15.21
CA ASP A 592 -1.55 -4.86 -15.14
C ASP A 592 -2.12 -5.14 -16.53
N PRO A 593 -2.75 -6.30 -16.76
CA PRO A 593 -3.31 -6.64 -18.08
C PRO A 593 -4.34 -5.64 -18.61
N ALA A 594 -5.05 -4.92 -17.73
CA ALA A 594 -6.01 -3.91 -18.16
C ALA A 594 -5.34 -2.69 -18.82
N MET A 595 -4.02 -2.55 -18.68
CA MET A 595 -3.24 -1.48 -19.33
C MET A 595 -2.87 -1.79 -20.78
N GLU A 596 -3.07 -3.03 -21.26
CA GLU A 596 -2.78 -3.40 -22.66
C GLU A 596 -3.55 -2.56 -23.69
N THR A 597 -4.76 -2.13 -23.35
CA THR A 597 -5.63 -1.32 -24.24
C THR A 597 -5.27 0.16 -24.23
N LEU A 598 -4.47 0.61 -23.27
CA LEU A 598 -4.01 1.98 -23.18
C LEU A 598 -2.69 2.09 -23.94
N THR A 599 -2.77 2.37 -25.24
CA THR A 599 -1.62 2.44 -26.16
C THR A 599 -0.52 3.36 -25.65
N ARG A 600 0.61 2.76 -25.30
CA ARG A 600 1.82 3.45 -24.84
C ARG A 600 3.06 2.78 -25.41
N GLU A 601 4.15 3.54 -25.54
CA GLU A 601 5.39 3.03 -26.10
C GLU A 601 6.18 2.29 -25.02
N ALA A 602 6.22 0.96 -25.06
CA ALA A 602 7.17 0.17 -24.29
C ALA A 602 8.52 0.14 -25.01
N ARG A 603 9.58 0.59 -24.35
CA ARG A 603 10.94 0.57 -24.87
C ARG A 603 11.86 -0.25 -24.01
N TYR A 604 12.93 -0.82 -24.61
CA TYR A 604 13.82 -1.71 -23.89
C TYR A 604 15.28 -1.58 -24.33
N THR A 605 16.17 -2.04 -23.47
CA THR A 605 17.58 -2.29 -23.74
C THR A 605 17.94 -3.72 -23.33
N THR A 606 18.98 -4.30 -23.93
CA THR A 606 19.49 -5.66 -23.60
C THR A 606 20.87 -5.65 -22.96
N ASN A 607 21.45 -4.47 -22.76
CA ASN A 607 22.80 -4.30 -22.21
C ASN A 607 22.81 -3.72 -20.77
N GLY A 608 21.66 -3.67 -20.12
CA GLY A 608 21.50 -3.13 -18.77
C GLY A 608 21.50 -1.59 -18.66
N THR A 609 21.60 -0.86 -19.78
CA THR A 609 21.45 0.60 -19.75
C THR A 609 20.00 1.00 -19.57
N LEU A 610 19.75 2.20 -19.01
CA LEU A 610 18.39 2.73 -18.87
C LEU A 610 17.78 3.01 -20.24
N PRO A 611 16.54 2.57 -20.51
CA PRO A 611 15.81 2.96 -21.72
C PRO A 611 15.60 4.47 -21.82
N THR A 612 15.73 5.00 -23.03
CA THR A 612 15.46 6.39 -23.40
C THR A 612 14.40 6.43 -24.50
N SER A 613 13.95 7.62 -24.89
CA SER A 613 13.04 7.81 -26.03
C SER A 613 13.61 7.27 -27.37
N GLU A 614 14.93 7.07 -27.45
CA GLU A 614 15.63 6.55 -28.63
C GLU A 614 15.90 5.04 -28.55
N SER A 615 15.61 4.42 -27.39
CA SER A 615 15.79 2.97 -27.22
C SER A 615 14.80 2.18 -28.08
N THR A 616 15.10 0.91 -28.31
CA THR A 616 14.30 0.03 -29.15
C THR A 616 12.83 -0.01 -28.68
N LEU A 617 11.92 0.29 -29.59
CA LEU A 617 10.48 0.16 -29.37
C LEU A 617 10.10 -1.32 -29.40
N TYR A 618 9.39 -1.79 -28.37
CA TYR A 618 8.86 -3.14 -28.34
C TYR A 618 7.60 -3.24 -29.21
N GLN A 619 7.62 -4.09 -30.20
CA GLN A 619 6.48 -4.35 -31.08
C GLN A 619 6.08 -5.83 -31.11
N ASN A 620 7.07 -6.72 -31.05
CA ASN A 620 6.87 -8.16 -31.13
C ASN A 620 7.86 -8.89 -30.21
N PRO A 621 7.59 -10.13 -29.80
CA PRO A 621 8.58 -10.98 -29.14
C PRO A 621 9.87 -11.07 -29.94
N PHE A 622 11.01 -11.12 -29.25
CA PHE A 622 12.35 -11.18 -29.85
C PHE A 622 13.22 -12.23 -29.20
N ILE A 623 14.26 -12.66 -29.91
CA ILE A 623 15.15 -13.74 -29.46
C ILE A 623 16.40 -13.17 -28.80
N LEU A 624 16.75 -13.68 -27.61
CA LEU A 624 18.07 -13.56 -27.00
C LEU A 624 18.88 -14.83 -27.30
N SER A 625 19.97 -14.66 -28.06
CA SER A 625 20.96 -15.72 -28.35
C SER A 625 22.13 -15.76 -27.35
N GLN A 626 22.20 -14.78 -26.45
CA GLN A 626 23.21 -14.66 -25.39
C GLN A 626 22.57 -14.13 -24.10
N SER A 627 23.19 -14.43 -22.97
CA SER A 627 22.78 -13.88 -21.67
C SER A 627 22.75 -12.36 -21.71
N ALA A 628 21.70 -11.76 -21.17
CA ALA A 628 21.48 -10.33 -21.24
C ALA A 628 20.78 -9.80 -20.00
N THR A 629 21.07 -8.55 -19.63
CA THR A 629 20.29 -7.78 -18.67
C THR A 629 19.36 -6.86 -19.44
N VAL A 630 18.08 -7.16 -19.34
CA VAL A 630 17.01 -6.42 -20.03
C VAL A 630 16.42 -5.39 -19.08
N ARG A 631 16.39 -4.13 -19.54
CA ARG A 631 15.64 -3.06 -18.86
C ARG A 631 14.52 -2.60 -19.75
N THR A 632 13.40 -2.27 -19.11
CA THR A 632 12.19 -1.81 -19.80
C THR A 632 11.68 -0.52 -19.19
N ALA A 633 11.01 0.30 -20.00
CA ALA A 633 10.31 1.50 -19.57
C ALA A 633 9.15 1.83 -20.52
N THR A 634 8.13 2.46 -19.97
CA THR A 634 6.99 2.97 -20.74
C THR A 634 7.13 4.46 -20.96
N PHE A 635 6.87 4.91 -22.19
CA PHE A 635 6.98 6.30 -22.62
C PHE A 635 5.63 6.82 -23.12
N GLU A 636 5.42 8.12 -22.91
CA GLU A 636 4.32 8.88 -23.48
C GLU A 636 4.89 10.23 -23.98
N MET A 637 4.64 10.55 -25.25
CA MET A 637 5.20 11.76 -25.90
C MET A 637 6.73 11.91 -25.67
N GLY A 638 7.47 10.81 -25.76
CA GLY A 638 8.93 10.79 -25.60
C GLY A 638 9.45 10.94 -24.15
N LYS A 639 8.55 11.00 -23.16
CA LYS A 639 8.93 11.08 -21.73
C LYS A 639 8.65 9.76 -21.02
N PRO A 640 9.52 9.29 -20.11
CA PRO A 640 9.25 8.08 -19.35
C PRO A 640 8.13 8.35 -18.32
N ILE A 641 7.11 7.51 -18.32
CA ILE A 641 5.99 7.55 -17.36
C ILE A 641 6.08 6.45 -16.30
N SER A 642 6.74 5.32 -16.60
CA SER A 642 7.17 4.33 -15.61
C SER A 642 8.40 4.82 -14.85
N GLN A 643 8.92 4.01 -13.93
CA GLN A 643 10.21 4.26 -13.27
C GLN A 643 11.32 3.46 -13.96
N PRO A 644 11.95 3.96 -15.04
CA PRO A 644 12.81 3.15 -15.92
C PRO A 644 14.05 2.59 -15.21
N ALA A 645 14.48 3.20 -14.11
CA ALA A 645 15.61 2.70 -13.31
C ALA A 645 15.28 1.41 -12.56
N LYS A 646 14.02 0.99 -12.47
CA LYS A 646 13.57 -0.08 -11.59
C LYS A 646 13.26 -1.39 -12.30
N VAL A 647 12.86 -1.39 -13.56
CA VAL A 647 12.53 -2.66 -14.24
C VAL A 647 13.79 -3.21 -14.93
N GLU A 648 14.49 -4.08 -14.20
CA GLU A 648 15.70 -4.77 -14.66
C GLU A 648 15.55 -6.28 -14.42
N LYS A 649 15.79 -7.08 -15.44
CA LYS A 649 15.81 -8.54 -15.30
C LYS A 649 16.95 -9.15 -16.11
N SER A 650 17.70 -10.05 -15.47
CA SER A 650 18.76 -10.79 -16.12
C SER A 650 18.24 -12.15 -16.61
N PHE A 651 18.59 -12.48 -17.84
CA PHE A 651 18.28 -13.73 -18.49
C PHE A 651 19.56 -14.46 -18.84
N ILE A 652 19.53 -15.79 -18.70
CA ILE A 652 20.70 -16.66 -18.90
C ILE A 652 20.46 -17.53 -20.11
N VAL A 653 21.38 -17.44 -21.08
CA VAL A 653 21.46 -18.36 -22.22
C VAL A 653 22.71 -19.16 -22.06
N SER A 654 22.59 -20.47 -21.99
CA SER A 654 23.69 -21.43 -21.84
C SER A 654 23.40 -22.73 -22.59
N LYS A 655 24.31 -23.68 -22.64
CA LYS A 655 24.06 -24.99 -23.25
C LYS A 655 22.96 -25.80 -22.55
N ALA A 656 22.62 -25.43 -21.29
CA ALA A 656 21.52 -26.04 -20.55
C ALA A 656 20.17 -25.41 -20.85
N THR A 657 20.10 -24.24 -21.53
CA THR A 657 18.84 -23.52 -21.77
C THR A 657 17.84 -24.38 -22.52
N GLY A 658 16.64 -24.57 -21.91
CA GLY A 658 15.56 -25.39 -22.44
C GLY A 658 15.83 -26.90 -22.44
N LYS A 659 16.97 -27.35 -21.88
CA LYS A 659 17.29 -28.75 -21.86
C LYS A 659 16.56 -29.51 -20.75
N PRO A 660 16.17 -30.77 -21.01
CA PRO A 660 15.49 -31.59 -20.00
C PRO A 660 16.49 -32.01 -18.89
N TYR A 661 15.94 -32.16 -17.70
CA TYR A 661 16.68 -32.67 -16.56
C TYR A 661 15.86 -33.68 -15.74
N THR A 662 16.55 -34.52 -14.96
CA THR A 662 15.93 -35.44 -14.02
C THR A 662 16.37 -35.12 -12.59
N LEU A 663 15.44 -34.83 -11.71
CA LEU A 663 15.70 -34.75 -10.28
C LEU A 663 15.77 -36.16 -9.70
N LEU A 664 16.89 -36.50 -9.06
CA LEU A 664 17.08 -37.80 -8.39
C LEU A 664 16.64 -37.74 -6.91
N ASN A 665 16.46 -36.54 -6.35
CA ASN A 665 15.84 -36.31 -5.04
C ASN A 665 14.61 -35.43 -5.20
N ALA A 666 13.53 -35.78 -4.47
CA ALA A 666 12.31 -35.01 -4.53
C ALA A 666 12.47 -33.64 -3.86
N PRO A 667 11.95 -32.56 -4.45
CA PRO A 667 11.94 -31.25 -3.83
C PRO A 667 10.97 -31.20 -2.64
N THR A 668 11.26 -30.35 -1.66
CA THR A 668 10.42 -30.09 -0.51
C THR A 668 9.33 -29.08 -0.85
N SER A 669 9.68 -28.06 -1.62
CA SER A 669 8.78 -27.04 -2.14
C SER A 669 9.25 -26.54 -3.49
N GLY A 670 8.35 -25.90 -4.23
CA GLY A 670 8.56 -25.56 -5.63
C GLY A 670 8.27 -26.76 -6.54
N ARG A 671 7.63 -26.50 -7.67
CA ARG A 671 7.32 -27.52 -8.70
C ARG A 671 7.89 -27.05 -10.01
N PRO A 672 9.09 -27.51 -10.41
CA PRO A 672 9.76 -27.03 -11.61
C PRO A 672 8.92 -27.15 -12.87
N ASP A 673 8.11 -28.20 -12.94
CA ASP A 673 7.28 -28.56 -14.08
C ASP A 673 6.04 -27.68 -14.30
N ARG A 674 5.67 -26.80 -13.35
CA ARG A 674 4.45 -25.99 -13.44
C ARG A 674 4.69 -24.49 -13.67
N ASN A 675 5.65 -23.90 -12.97
CA ASN A 675 5.84 -22.45 -12.93
C ASN A 675 7.24 -22.00 -13.31
N TYR A 676 8.28 -22.86 -13.13
CA TYR A 676 9.68 -22.56 -13.45
C TYR A 676 10.47 -23.84 -13.63
N SER A 677 11.50 -23.78 -14.44
CA SER A 677 12.44 -24.84 -14.69
C SER A 677 13.83 -24.39 -14.24
N LEU A 678 14.67 -25.33 -13.81
CA LEU A 678 16.06 -25.05 -13.44
C LEU A 678 16.97 -24.78 -14.66
N THR A 679 16.40 -24.79 -15.86
CA THR A 679 17.08 -24.58 -17.14
C THR A 679 16.29 -23.67 -18.08
N ASP A 680 15.40 -22.82 -17.55
CA ASP A 680 14.56 -21.98 -18.38
C ASP A 680 15.15 -20.59 -18.67
N GLY A 681 16.35 -20.33 -18.16
CA GLY A 681 17.05 -19.06 -18.33
C GLY A 681 16.54 -17.92 -17.47
N ASN A 682 15.57 -18.17 -16.59
CA ASN A 682 15.05 -17.18 -15.66
C ASN A 682 15.74 -17.30 -14.29
N THR A 683 16.22 -16.18 -13.77
CA THR A 683 16.77 -16.15 -12.42
C THR A 683 15.65 -15.98 -11.38
N GLY A 684 15.84 -16.56 -10.20
CA GLY A 684 14.93 -16.37 -9.08
C GLY A 684 14.87 -14.91 -8.63
N SER A 685 13.76 -14.55 -8.00
CA SER A 685 13.51 -13.21 -7.48
C SER A 685 13.16 -13.22 -5.99
N MET A 686 13.49 -12.13 -5.30
CA MET A 686 13.17 -11.96 -3.88
C MET A 686 12.85 -10.50 -3.56
N GLY A 687 11.72 -10.28 -2.86
CA GLY A 687 11.33 -8.98 -2.34
C GLY A 687 10.54 -9.14 -1.04
N GLY A 688 10.89 -8.36 -0.03
CA GLY A 688 10.29 -8.54 1.29
C GLY A 688 10.44 -9.98 1.78
N TYR A 689 9.35 -10.62 2.16
CA TYR A 689 9.31 -12.06 2.53
C TYR A 689 9.09 -13.00 1.35
N GLU A 690 8.78 -12.48 0.17
CA GLU A 690 8.46 -13.30 -0.98
C GLU A 690 9.72 -13.75 -1.72
N VAL A 691 9.70 -15.01 -2.14
CA VAL A 691 10.71 -15.66 -2.96
C VAL A 691 9.99 -16.38 -4.08
N ALA A 692 10.40 -16.11 -5.31
CA ALA A 692 9.89 -16.79 -6.49
C ALA A 692 11.03 -17.38 -7.35
N GLY A 693 10.71 -18.35 -8.21
CA GLY A 693 11.65 -18.94 -9.12
C GLY A 693 12.69 -19.83 -8.45
N VAL A 694 12.37 -20.53 -7.35
CA VAL A 694 13.27 -21.46 -6.67
C VAL A 694 12.63 -22.81 -6.38
N VAL A 695 13.46 -23.83 -6.37
CA VAL A 695 13.11 -25.19 -5.92
C VAL A 695 13.92 -25.52 -4.67
N ALA A 696 13.24 -25.91 -3.58
CA ALA A 696 13.88 -26.17 -2.30
C ALA A 696 13.96 -27.66 -1.95
N PHE A 697 15.04 -28.03 -1.25
CA PHE A 697 15.37 -29.41 -0.89
C PHE A 697 15.80 -29.49 0.58
N ARG A 698 15.23 -30.43 1.34
CA ARG A 698 15.70 -30.77 2.69
C ARG A 698 16.90 -31.72 2.66
N ASN A 699 16.96 -32.55 1.62
CA ASN A 699 18.08 -33.47 1.36
C ASN A 699 19.10 -32.79 0.44
N ASP A 700 20.12 -33.54 -0.02
CA ASP A 700 21.00 -33.07 -1.06
C ASP A 700 20.21 -32.74 -2.33
N PHE A 701 20.60 -31.69 -3.02
CA PHE A 701 20.16 -31.46 -4.40
C PHE A 701 20.92 -32.43 -5.31
N ASN A 702 20.20 -33.20 -6.11
CA ASN A 702 20.79 -34.19 -6.99
C ASN A 702 20.01 -34.24 -8.31
N LEU A 703 20.67 -33.87 -9.40
CA LEU A 703 20.05 -33.69 -10.70
C LEU A 703 20.98 -34.16 -11.81
N VAL A 704 20.40 -34.66 -12.92
CA VAL A 704 21.07 -34.93 -14.20
C VAL A 704 20.44 -34.06 -15.28
N VAL A 705 21.25 -33.23 -15.95
CA VAL A 705 20.88 -32.49 -17.17
C VAL A 705 21.25 -33.30 -18.39
N ASP A 706 20.37 -33.46 -19.38
CA ASP A 706 20.64 -34.00 -20.69
C ASP A 706 20.78 -32.86 -21.74
N LEU A 707 21.98 -32.62 -22.24
CA LEU A 707 22.22 -31.57 -23.25
C LEU A 707 21.68 -31.96 -24.66
N GLY A 708 21.17 -33.21 -24.81
CA GLY A 708 20.64 -33.74 -26.05
C GLY A 708 21.70 -34.33 -26.98
N GLN A 709 22.91 -33.81 -26.96
CA GLN A 709 24.07 -34.29 -27.72
C GLN A 709 25.34 -34.08 -26.91
N SER A 710 26.46 -34.68 -27.36
CA SER A 710 27.77 -34.45 -26.75
C SER A 710 28.25 -33.03 -27.06
N GLU A 711 28.52 -32.27 -26.03
CA GLU A 711 28.97 -30.87 -26.08
C GLU A 711 30.31 -30.71 -25.38
N THR A 712 31.12 -29.76 -25.85
CA THR A 712 32.34 -29.35 -25.13
C THR A 712 31.91 -28.37 -24.03
N ILE A 713 32.12 -28.73 -22.78
CA ILE A 713 31.78 -27.92 -21.61
C ILE A 713 33.02 -27.67 -20.76
N GLU A 714 33.11 -26.54 -20.08
CA GLU A 714 34.21 -26.18 -19.18
C GLU A 714 33.76 -25.67 -17.81
N ARG A 715 32.49 -25.30 -17.69
CA ARG A 715 31.97 -24.62 -16.49
C ARG A 715 30.52 -24.97 -16.24
N VAL A 716 30.19 -25.14 -14.97
CA VAL A 716 28.80 -25.16 -14.47
C VAL A 716 28.62 -24.03 -13.46
N ARG A 717 27.57 -23.24 -13.59
CA ARG A 717 27.17 -22.29 -12.58
C ARG A 717 25.79 -22.67 -12.05
N ILE A 718 25.61 -22.46 -10.75
CA ILE A 718 24.33 -22.78 -10.06
C ILE A 718 23.97 -21.62 -9.15
N GLY A 719 22.75 -21.14 -9.26
CA GLY A 719 22.24 -20.14 -8.36
C GLY A 719 21.60 -20.79 -7.12
N PHE A 720 22.00 -20.33 -5.94
CA PHE A 720 21.45 -20.74 -4.66
C PHE A 720 20.88 -19.53 -3.92
N LEU A 721 19.73 -19.70 -3.28
CA LEU A 721 19.21 -18.70 -2.37
C LEU A 721 19.76 -18.91 -0.96
N LYS A 722 20.49 -17.93 -0.45
CA LYS A 722 20.88 -17.83 0.96
C LYS A 722 19.85 -17.00 1.72
N TYR A 723 19.15 -17.62 2.70
CA TYR A 723 18.14 -16.96 3.53
C TYR A 723 18.05 -17.67 4.90
N THR A 724 19.01 -17.37 5.78
CA THR A 724 19.23 -18.11 7.04
C THR A 724 18.05 -18.01 8.00
N ALA A 725 17.28 -16.90 7.97
CA ALA A 725 16.05 -16.75 8.74
C ALA A 725 14.98 -17.80 8.37
N ARG A 726 15.02 -18.33 7.15
CA ARG A 726 14.17 -19.44 6.67
C ARG A 726 14.91 -20.77 6.58
N ASN A 727 16.07 -20.88 7.22
CA ASN A 727 16.95 -22.05 7.21
C ASN A 727 17.45 -22.43 5.81
N LEU A 728 17.44 -21.48 4.85
CA LEU A 728 18.01 -21.70 3.52
C LEU A 728 19.50 -21.36 3.56
N CYS A 729 20.34 -22.41 3.40
CA CYS A 729 21.79 -22.32 3.49
C CYS A 729 22.44 -22.62 2.14
N LEU A 730 23.68 -22.18 1.95
CA LEU A 730 24.51 -22.64 0.85
C LEU A 730 24.90 -24.11 1.06
N PRO A 731 25.17 -24.90 -0.02
CA PRO A 731 25.65 -26.26 0.11
C PRO A 731 27.03 -26.27 0.78
N LYS A 732 27.39 -27.34 1.48
CA LYS A 732 28.77 -27.53 2.02
C LYS A 732 29.76 -28.00 0.98
N GLN A 733 29.29 -28.62 -0.12
CA GLN A 733 30.08 -29.17 -1.20
C GLN A 733 29.21 -29.32 -2.44
N VAL A 734 29.79 -29.17 -3.60
CA VAL A 734 29.20 -29.51 -4.91
C VAL A 734 30.08 -30.50 -5.63
N ASP A 735 29.49 -31.62 -6.08
CA ASP A 735 30.10 -32.65 -6.89
C ASP A 735 29.53 -32.57 -8.30
N ILE A 736 30.40 -32.49 -9.31
CA ILE A 736 30.03 -32.51 -10.73
C ILE A 736 30.65 -33.74 -11.37
N SER A 737 29.84 -34.47 -12.11
CA SER A 737 30.28 -35.61 -12.92
C SER A 737 29.59 -35.59 -14.28
N VAL A 738 30.25 -36.12 -15.28
CA VAL A 738 29.81 -36.09 -16.68
C VAL A 738 29.71 -37.48 -17.26
N SER A 739 28.86 -37.64 -18.28
CA SER A 739 28.62 -38.89 -18.95
C SER A 739 28.25 -38.69 -20.42
N GLU A 740 28.61 -39.65 -21.29
CA GLU A 740 28.14 -39.70 -22.69
C GLU A 740 26.87 -40.57 -22.83
N ASP A 741 26.70 -41.56 -21.98
CA ASP A 741 25.65 -42.58 -22.07
C ASP A 741 24.51 -42.37 -21.06
N GLY A 742 24.64 -41.41 -20.11
CA GLY A 742 23.69 -41.15 -19.03
C GLY A 742 23.66 -42.23 -17.94
N LYS A 743 24.55 -43.24 -18.01
CA LYS A 743 24.63 -44.37 -17.08
C LYS A 743 25.93 -44.38 -16.30
N THR A 744 27.05 -44.21 -17.00
CA THR A 744 28.40 -44.23 -16.43
C THR A 744 28.88 -42.79 -16.26
N PHE A 745 28.89 -42.28 -15.01
CA PHE A 745 29.33 -40.93 -14.70
C PHE A 745 30.78 -40.90 -14.24
N ARG A 746 31.59 -40.10 -14.90
CA ARG A 746 32.99 -39.82 -14.57
C ARG A 746 33.03 -38.58 -13.65
N PRO A 747 33.56 -38.65 -12.42
CA PRO A 747 33.77 -37.48 -11.58
C PRO A 747 34.70 -36.47 -12.29
N THR A 748 34.26 -35.17 -12.26
CA THR A 748 34.97 -34.08 -12.94
C THR A 748 35.47 -33.07 -11.93
N LEU A 749 34.62 -32.72 -10.95
CA LEU A 749 34.95 -31.74 -9.91
C LEU A 749 34.26 -32.06 -8.60
N THR A 750 34.97 -31.87 -7.49
CA THR A 750 34.42 -31.79 -6.14
C THR A 750 34.91 -30.48 -5.51
N ALA A 751 34.03 -29.59 -5.20
CA ALA A 751 34.32 -28.27 -4.62
C ALA A 751 33.65 -28.09 -3.28
N LYS A 752 34.39 -27.72 -2.24
CA LYS A 752 33.87 -27.27 -0.96
C LYS A 752 33.43 -25.81 -1.09
N THR A 753 32.37 -25.46 -0.37
CA THR A 753 31.82 -24.11 -0.35
C THR A 753 31.82 -23.57 1.08
N ASN A 754 31.65 -22.26 1.25
CA ASN A 754 31.56 -21.65 2.56
C ASN A 754 30.06 -21.58 3.03
N ALA A 755 29.54 -22.74 3.43
CA ALA A 755 28.15 -22.85 3.87
C ALA A 755 27.82 -22.12 5.18
N ALA A 756 28.84 -21.77 5.98
CA ALA A 756 28.71 -21.03 7.23
C ALA A 756 28.83 -19.51 7.06
N GLU A 757 28.94 -19.03 5.84
CA GLU A 757 29.04 -17.59 5.57
C GLU A 757 27.74 -16.85 5.90
N GLY A 758 27.80 -15.93 6.85
CA GLY A 758 26.74 -15.00 7.18
C GLY A 758 26.58 -13.89 6.12
N GLY A 759 25.91 -12.81 6.49
CA GLY A 759 25.78 -11.62 5.67
C GLY A 759 24.37 -11.44 5.08
N LYS A 760 24.28 -10.69 3.99
CA LYS A 760 22.99 -10.32 3.38
C LYS A 760 22.30 -11.54 2.76
N ARG A 761 20.98 -11.65 2.94
CA ARG A 761 20.18 -12.64 2.20
C ARG A 761 20.18 -12.29 0.70
N GLY A 762 20.08 -13.30 -0.15
CA GLY A 762 20.02 -13.11 -1.60
C GLY A 762 20.48 -14.34 -2.36
N PHE A 763 20.41 -14.23 -3.68
CA PHE A 763 20.92 -15.25 -4.58
C PHE A 763 22.45 -15.18 -4.67
N VAL A 764 23.08 -16.33 -4.55
CA VAL A 764 24.53 -16.52 -4.68
C VAL A 764 24.76 -17.49 -5.84
N ARG A 765 25.45 -17.01 -6.88
CA ARG A 765 25.76 -17.82 -8.04
C ARG A 765 27.17 -18.43 -7.91
N LEU A 766 27.24 -19.73 -7.63
CA LEU A 766 28.48 -20.45 -7.48
C LEU A 766 28.95 -20.92 -8.86
N SER A 767 30.26 -20.72 -9.18
CA SER A 767 30.88 -21.11 -10.42
C SER A 767 31.87 -22.28 -10.19
N PHE A 768 31.80 -23.28 -11.03
CA PHE A 768 32.61 -24.50 -10.96
C PHE A 768 33.29 -24.72 -12.31
N ASP A 769 34.55 -24.36 -12.38
CA ASP A 769 35.39 -24.50 -13.57
C ASP A 769 36.19 -25.78 -13.50
N PHE A 770 36.19 -26.61 -14.54
CA PHE A 770 36.86 -27.94 -14.56
C PHE A 770 37.60 -28.26 -15.85
N GLY A 771 37.77 -27.30 -16.73
CA GLY A 771 38.46 -27.45 -18.01
C GLY A 771 37.61 -28.14 -19.08
N LEU A 772 38.05 -28.00 -20.32
CA LEU A 772 37.32 -28.50 -21.51
C LEU A 772 37.06 -30.00 -21.40
N THR A 773 35.79 -30.37 -21.45
CA THR A 773 35.34 -31.76 -21.28
C THR A 773 34.19 -32.06 -22.23
N GLN A 774 34.22 -33.18 -22.92
CA GLN A 774 33.12 -33.68 -23.75
C GLN A 774 32.11 -34.40 -22.86
N ALA A 775 30.81 -34.02 -22.98
CA ALA A 775 29.73 -34.67 -22.26
C ALA A 775 28.36 -34.38 -22.89
N ARG A 776 27.47 -35.36 -22.85
CA ARG A 776 26.05 -35.18 -23.11
C ARG A 776 25.25 -34.97 -21.79
N TYR A 777 25.62 -35.72 -20.75
CA TYR A 777 24.93 -35.70 -19.47
C TYR A 777 25.81 -35.08 -18.38
N ILE A 778 25.26 -34.24 -17.57
CA ILE A 778 25.91 -33.59 -16.43
C ILE A 778 25.12 -33.92 -15.18
N ARG A 779 25.74 -34.60 -14.23
CA ARG A 779 25.20 -34.86 -12.91
C ARG A 779 25.74 -33.84 -11.92
N ILE A 780 24.87 -33.21 -11.18
CA ILE A 780 25.19 -32.23 -10.16
C ILE A 780 24.64 -32.71 -8.82
N ILE A 781 25.51 -32.79 -7.79
CA ILE A 781 25.10 -33.10 -6.43
C ILE A 781 25.56 -31.95 -5.53
N ALA A 782 24.61 -31.13 -5.00
CA ALA A 782 24.93 -30.15 -3.97
C ALA A 782 24.57 -30.72 -2.59
N ARG A 783 25.60 -30.85 -1.73
CA ARG A 783 25.50 -31.48 -0.41
C ARG A 783 24.90 -30.49 0.61
N ASN A 784 23.76 -30.80 1.17
CA ASN A 784 23.15 -30.01 2.22
C ASN A 784 24.00 -30.07 3.51
N VAL A 785 24.03 -29.00 4.26
CA VAL A 785 24.64 -28.95 5.61
C VAL A 785 23.84 -29.74 6.65
N ASN A 786 22.61 -30.12 6.36
CA ASN A 786 21.59 -30.78 7.18
C ASN A 786 21.05 -29.94 8.32
N TYR A 787 21.90 -29.19 9.01
CA TYR A 787 21.51 -28.27 10.08
C TYR A 787 22.16 -26.91 9.86
N VAL A 788 21.44 -25.84 10.19
CA VAL A 788 21.98 -24.47 10.10
C VAL A 788 23.23 -24.36 10.95
N PRO A 789 24.37 -23.90 10.39
CA PRO A 789 25.63 -23.77 11.11
C PRO A 789 25.58 -22.87 12.32
N ALA A 790 26.46 -23.13 13.31
CA ALA A 790 26.67 -22.22 14.43
C ALA A 790 27.13 -20.84 13.92
N GLY A 791 26.64 -19.77 14.56
CA GLY A 791 26.93 -18.38 14.16
C GLY A 791 25.98 -17.80 13.13
N LEU A 792 25.09 -18.59 12.53
CA LEU A 792 23.99 -18.12 11.70
C LEU A 792 22.67 -18.07 12.50
N ARG A 793 21.68 -17.38 11.96
CA ARG A 793 20.33 -17.31 12.56
C ARG A 793 19.69 -18.71 12.54
N ASN A 794 19.02 -19.09 13.63
CA ASN A 794 18.41 -20.38 13.83
C ASN A 794 19.41 -21.60 13.88
N PRO A 795 20.55 -21.50 14.59
CA PRO A 795 21.55 -22.56 14.59
C PRO A 795 20.96 -23.89 15.07
N GLY A 796 21.37 -25.00 14.45
CA GLY A 796 20.89 -26.33 14.79
C GLY A 796 19.47 -26.67 14.28
N LYS A 797 18.76 -25.76 13.61
CA LYS A 797 17.50 -26.09 12.93
C LYS A 797 17.79 -26.85 11.63
N PRO A 798 16.88 -27.73 11.16
CA PRO A 798 17.04 -28.40 9.87
C PRO A 798 17.24 -27.40 8.71
N ALA A 799 18.33 -27.54 7.98
CA ALA A 799 18.67 -26.69 6.86
C ALA A 799 18.06 -27.20 5.54
N GLN A 800 17.86 -26.28 4.61
CA GLN A 800 17.42 -26.57 3.24
C GLN A 800 18.33 -25.89 2.23
N LEU A 801 18.39 -26.44 1.02
CA LEU A 801 18.95 -25.82 -0.16
C LEU A 801 17.80 -25.25 -1.00
N ALA A 802 17.99 -24.10 -1.62
CA ALA A 802 17.06 -23.59 -2.63
C ALA A 802 17.84 -23.16 -3.87
N VAL A 803 17.43 -23.66 -5.05
CA VAL A 803 18.12 -23.51 -6.33
C VAL A 803 17.20 -22.79 -7.31
N ASP A 804 17.73 -21.84 -8.09
CA ASP A 804 16.95 -21.11 -9.12
C ASP A 804 17.29 -21.58 -10.53
N GLU A 805 18.55 -21.52 -10.95
CA GLU A 805 18.94 -21.75 -12.35
C GLU A 805 20.31 -22.44 -12.45
N ILE A 806 20.49 -23.27 -13.49
CA ILE A 806 21.70 -23.98 -13.84
C ILE A 806 22.21 -23.50 -15.19
N GLU A 807 23.45 -23.07 -15.23
CA GLU A 807 24.17 -22.68 -16.44
C GLU A 807 25.24 -23.74 -16.76
N VAL A 808 25.36 -24.08 -18.04
CA VAL A 808 26.42 -24.91 -18.58
C VAL A 808 27.08 -24.17 -19.73
N ASN A 809 28.37 -23.94 -19.61
CA ASN A 809 29.18 -23.22 -20.60
C ASN A 809 30.34 -24.05 -21.11
#